data_8ce530aa6a4ee44c847b93d1948026ca
#
_entry.id   8ce530aa6a4ee44c847b93d1948026ca
#
_cell.length_a   1.000
_cell.length_b   1.000
_cell.length_c   1.000
_cell.angle_alpha   90.00
_cell.angle_beta   90.00
_cell.angle_gamma   90.00
#
_symmetry.space_group_name_H-M   'P 1'
#
loop_
_entity.id
_entity.type
_entity.pdbx_description
1 polymer ?
#
loop_
_entity_poly.entity_id
_entity_poly.type
_entity_poly.pdbx_seq_one_letter_code
_entity_poly.pdbx_strand_id
1 'polypeptide(L)'
;MKRILTLAVAALFVQSCSTETETSQVNEKILTPPIAKKIPHKMEIHGDVRIDDYYWMRDDTRTDPEILAHLQAEEDYAQQQMAHTKDFQKTLYEEMIGRLKKDDTSVPFIDNGYSYQSKFIPGSEYPVYVRTKDEAGAKEEVLLDVNKMAEGLEYYAVGDWSITANNKIIGYSEDTLSRRVYTIKFKNLETGEMLADQITGTNGQVIWANDSKSMYYLAKDPQTLLGYQVYRHVLGTDQSSDELMYEETDNSFYTYLYKTLDSQYVGIYHSSTVSLGVSMLDANDASAKFSLAHPIEADLEYEAYPYGDEFYIKTNYKAANYRIVKASKETLADKDKWQDVVAHSDDTFISGILVLKDKLVYTMRTKGLMSMAMLDYKSGQAETVQFDESLYSVDFEKNVDFNAKQVRVSYVSMTTPSSVFDINLADMSKTLLKQVEVVGGYDASQYTSKRIMVKSRDGVDIPVSILYKNDSFKQDGTNPVLQYAYGSYGSTNDPYFASHLLSLIDRGFVYVHAHIRGSQMLGRKWYDDGKLLNKINTFNDFVDVSRFLVAEKYVHQDKLFAYGGSAGGLLMGAIINQSPELYRGVIAAVPFVDVVTTMLDESIPLTTNEFDEWGNPKEKKYYDYMLSYSPYDQVEAKDYPNLLVTTGLHDSQVQYFEPMKWVAKLRDMKTDDNELMFHVNMGAGHGGASGRYKRYIDRAFTYAFMFDLLEQAKE
;
A
#
# COMPACT_ATOMS: atom_id res chain seq x y z
N MET A 1 -5.28 -99.51 24.90
CA MET A 1 -4.08 -100.38 24.97
C MET A 1 -2.83 -99.54 25.02
N LYS A 2 -2.09 -99.70 26.12
CA LYS A 2 -0.66 -99.42 26.33
C LYS A 2 -0.15 -98.07 25.87
N ARG A 3 0.15 -97.11 26.77
CA ARG A 3 1.40 -96.88 27.55
C ARG A 3 2.65 -96.69 26.64
N ILE A 4 3.26 -95.49 26.77
CA ILE A 4 4.52 -95.43 27.54
C ILE A 4 4.82 -93.93 27.82
N LEU A 5 5.18 -93.66 29.06
CA LEU A 5 5.75 -92.46 29.65
C LEU A 5 7.23 -92.36 29.26
N THR A 6 7.73 -91.14 29.02
CA THR A 6 9.15 -90.86 29.27
C THR A 6 9.30 -89.39 29.72
N LEU A 7 9.83 -89.22 30.94
CA LEU A 7 10.32 -87.99 31.54
C LEU A 7 11.54 -87.52 30.77
N ALA A 8 11.65 -86.18 30.59
CA ALA A 8 12.95 -85.56 30.41
C ALA A 8 12.95 -84.13 31.05
N VAL A 9 13.96 -83.90 31.75
CA VAL A 9 14.38 -82.89 32.73
C VAL A 9 14.31 -81.47 32.16
N ALA A 10 13.79 -80.55 32.97
CA ALA A 10 13.87 -79.15 32.79
C ALA A 10 15.27 -78.55 32.99
N ALA A 11 15.78 -77.84 32.00
CA ALA A 11 16.90 -76.94 32.19
C ALA A 11 16.40 -75.49 32.00
N LEU A 12 16.35 -74.70 33.06
CA LEU A 12 16.06 -73.26 33.04
C LEU A 12 17.24 -72.53 32.37
N PHE A 13 17.00 -71.94 31.20
CA PHE A 13 17.82 -70.85 30.66
C PHE A 13 17.12 -69.55 31.04
N VAL A 14 17.76 -68.78 31.91
CA VAL A 14 17.43 -67.37 32.14
C VAL A 14 17.98 -66.59 30.92
N GLN A 15 17.11 -66.14 30.04
CA GLN A 15 17.47 -65.21 28.95
C GLN A 15 17.17 -63.79 29.45
N SER A 16 18.22 -63.02 29.75
CA SER A 16 18.14 -61.58 30.02
C SER A 16 17.73 -60.88 28.70
N CYS A 17 16.52 -60.37 28.65
CA CYS A 17 16.11 -59.39 27.66
C CYS A 17 16.84 -58.07 27.96
N SER A 18 17.87 -57.75 27.21
CA SER A 18 18.35 -56.39 27.04
C SER A 18 17.38 -55.70 26.07
N THR A 19 16.56 -54.82 26.59
CA THR A 19 15.84 -53.83 25.79
C THR A 19 16.86 -52.87 25.20
N GLU A 20 17.29 -53.08 23.96
CA GLU A 20 17.87 -52.05 23.13
C GLU A 20 16.79 -51.02 22.87
N THR A 21 16.92 -49.86 23.52
CA THR A 21 16.20 -48.66 23.12
C THR A 21 16.78 -48.22 21.76
N GLU A 22 16.10 -48.56 20.68
CA GLU A 22 16.31 -47.90 19.41
C GLU A 22 16.01 -46.40 19.61
N THR A 23 17.04 -45.62 19.88
CA THR A 23 17.03 -44.19 19.63
C THR A 23 16.90 -44.05 18.11
N SER A 24 15.69 -43.80 17.62
CA SER A 24 15.50 -43.29 16.27
C SER A 24 16.25 -41.95 16.19
N GLN A 25 17.44 -41.99 15.65
CA GLN A 25 18.04 -40.78 15.11
C GLN A 25 17.11 -40.33 13.98
N VAL A 26 16.26 -39.35 14.26
CA VAL A 26 15.66 -38.53 13.21
C VAL A 26 16.84 -37.89 12.52
N ASN A 27 17.21 -38.42 11.37
CA ASN A 27 18.10 -37.71 10.46
C ASN A 27 17.36 -36.42 10.10
N GLU A 28 17.63 -35.35 10.80
CA GLU A 28 17.29 -34.00 10.36
C GLU A 28 17.92 -33.84 8.97
N LYS A 29 17.10 -33.93 7.95
CA LYS A 29 17.51 -33.67 6.58
C LYS A 29 17.90 -32.19 6.56
N ILE A 30 19.21 -31.90 6.48
CA ILE A 30 19.69 -30.53 6.36
C ILE A 30 18.99 -29.96 5.14
N LEU A 31 18.11 -28.98 5.37
CA LEU A 31 17.41 -28.28 4.31
C LEU A 31 18.44 -27.43 3.57
N THR A 32 18.61 -27.70 2.29
CA THR A 32 19.52 -26.93 1.45
C THR A 32 18.72 -25.89 0.67
N PRO A 33 19.04 -24.59 0.81
CA PRO A 33 18.37 -23.56 0.04
C PRO A 33 18.56 -23.75 -1.46
N PRO A 34 17.61 -23.32 -2.32
CA PRO A 34 17.75 -23.33 -3.75
C PRO A 34 18.97 -22.52 -4.19
N ILE A 35 19.74 -23.07 -5.14
CA ILE A 35 20.91 -22.39 -5.70
C ILE A 35 20.61 -22.04 -7.16
N ALA A 36 20.63 -20.75 -7.46
CA ALA A 36 20.45 -20.25 -8.81
C ALA A 36 21.73 -20.44 -9.65
N LYS A 37 21.59 -20.83 -10.92
CA LYS A 37 22.72 -20.85 -11.87
C LYS A 37 23.17 -19.42 -12.17
N LYS A 38 24.48 -19.28 -12.45
CA LYS A 38 25.07 -18.02 -12.89
C LYS A 38 25.23 -18.01 -14.41
N ILE A 39 24.65 -17.00 -15.05
CA ILE A 39 24.80 -16.72 -16.48
C ILE A 39 25.20 -15.25 -16.62
N PRO A 40 26.49 -14.95 -16.76
CA PRO A 40 26.97 -13.58 -16.80
C PRO A 40 26.34 -12.78 -17.93
N HIS A 41 25.65 -11.70 -17.60
CA HIS A 41 25.11 -10.72 -18.52
C HIS A 41 25.87 -9.40 -18.36
N LYS A 42 26.52 -8.95 -19.45
CA LYS A 42 27.30 -7.71 -19.43
C LYS A 42 26.43 -6.54 -19.81
N MET A 43 26.41 -5.52 -18.94
CA MET A 43 25.81 -4.22 -19.17
C MET A 43 26.89 -3.14 -19.15
N GLU A 44 26.85 -2.21 -20.13
CA GLU A 44 27.87 -1.18 -20.26
C GLU A 44 27.20 0.18 -20.52
N ILE A 45 27.47 1.14 -19.64
CA ILE A 45 27.00 2.52 -19.76
C ILE A 45 28.00 3.47 -19.08
N HIS A 46 28.19 4.69 -19.60
CA HIS A 46 29.07 5.72 -19.06
C HIS A 46 30.54 5.31 -18.90
N GLY A 47 30.98 4.27 -19.61
CA GLY A 47 32.32 3.69 -19.47
C GLY A 47 32.45 2.73 -18.27
N ASP A 48 31.38 2.48 -17.55
CA ASP A 48 31.30 1.45 -16.51
C ASP A 48 30.73 0.15 -17.04
N VAL A 49 31.17 -0.97 -16.46
CA VAL A 49 30.76 -2.33 -16.84
C VAL A 49 30.25 -3.06 -15.63
N ARG A 50 28.94 -3.36 -15.62
CA ARG A 50 28.32 -4.22 -14.62
C ARG A 50 28.12 -5.64 -15.18
N ILE A 51 28.33 -6.64 -14.35
CA ILE A 51 28.02 -8.05 -14.65
C ILE A 51 26.87 -8.48 -13.75
N ASP A 52 25.80 -8.95 -14.34
CA ASP A 52 24.66 -9.50 -13.65
C ASP A 52 24.54 -10.99 -13.97
N ASP A 53 24.90 -11.84 -13.02
CA ASP A 53 24.87 -13.30 -13.18
C ASP A 53 23.43 -13.86 -13.17
N TYR A 54 22.44 -13.07 -12.74
CA TYR A 54 21.06 -13.47 -12.53
C TYR A 54 20.06 -12.76 -13.44
N TYR A 55 20.51 -11.98 -14.42
CA TYR A 55 19.65 -11.25 -15.37
C TYR A 55 18.66 -12.18 -16.11
N TRP A 56 19.03 -13.44 -16.30
CA TRP A 56 18.22 -14.48 -16.96
C TRP A 56 16.91 -14.79 -16.21
N MET A 57 16.77 -14.39 -14.95
CA MET A 57 15.57 -14.60 -14.14
C MET A 57 14.38 -13.72 -14.56
N ARG A 58 14.57 -12.79 -15.48
CA ARG A 58 13.52 -11.97 -16.04
C ARG A 58 12.73 -12.70 -17.11
N ASP A 59 11.46 -12.92 -16.89
CA ASP A 59 10.47 -13.32 -17.89
C ASP A 59 9.22 -12.48 -17.74
N ASP A 60 9.01 -11.50 -18.62
CA ASP A 60 7.88 -10.59 -18.59
C ASP A 60 6.55 -11.30 -18.86
N THR A 61 6.60 -12.50 -19.50
CA THR A 61 5.42 -13.35 -19.76
C THR A 61 5.02 -14.22 -18.57
N ARG A 62 5.94 -14.49 -17.64
CA ARG A 62 5.76 -15.36 -16.45
C ARG A 62 5.38 -16.79 -16.80
N THR A 63 5.97 -17.31 -17.87
CA THR A 63 5.67 -18.64 -18.41
C THR A 63 6.88 -19.55 -18.52
N ASP A 64 8.09 -19.03 -18.30
CA ASP A 64 9.33 -19.82 -18.35
C ASP A 64 9.31 -20.88 -17.24
N PRO A 65 9.34 -22.20 -17.61
CA PRO A 65 9.21 -23.27 -16.63
C PRO A 65 10.40 -23.35 -15.67
N GLU A 66 11.61 -22.92 -16.08
CA GLU A 66 12.77 -22.92 -15.20
C GLU A 66 12.66 -21.85 -14.11
N ILE A 67 12.21 -20.67 -14.49
CA ILE A 67 11.98 -19.56 -13.56
C ILE A 67 10.86 -19.92 -12.58
N LEU A 68 9.72 -20.41 -13.09
CA LEU A 68 8.60 -20.84 -12.23
C LEU A 68 8.99 -21.96 -11.27
N ALA A 69 9.80 -22.93 -11.73
CA ALA A 69 10.30 -24.00 -10.87
C ALA A 69 11.25 -23.49 -9.78
N HIS A 70 12.07 -22.49 -10.08
CA HIS A 70 12.95 -21.89 -9.07
C HIS A 70 12.14 -21.08 -8.02
N LEU A 71 11.16 -20.29 -8.45
CA LEU A 71 10.26 -19.57 -7.53
C LEU A 71 9.51 -20.54 -6.61
N GLN A 72 9.00 -21.66 -7.16
CA GLN A 72 8.34 -22.69 -6.35
C GLN A 72 9.30 -23.36 -5.37
N ALA A 73 10.55 -23.62 -5.78
CA ALA A 73 11.55 -24.20 -4.90
C ALA A 73 11.93 -23.25 -3.74
N GLU A 74 11.98 -21.94 -3.98
CA GLU A 74 12.17 -20.93 -2.93
C GLU A 74 11.00 -20.89 -1.95
N GLU A 75 9.76 -20.93 -2.46
CA GLU A 75 8.56 -21.00 -1.62
C GLU A 75 8.55 -22.28 -0.77
N ASP A 76 8.82 -23.43 -1.40
CA ASP A 76 8.91 -24.73 -0.70
C ASP A 76 9.97 -24.70 0.40
N TYR A 77 11.13 -24.09 0.13
CA TYR A 77 12.19 -23.92 1.11
C TYR A 77 11.74 -23.05 2.29
N ALA A 78 11.15 -21.88 2.03
CA ALA A 78 10.63 -20.99 3.08
C ALA A 78 9.58 -21.68 3.94
N GLN A 79 8.62 -22.41 3.32
CA GLN A 79 7.59 -23.16 4.02
C GLN A 79 8.15 -24.30 4.87
N GLN A 80 9.22 -24.96 4.42
CA GLN A 80 9.87 -26.04 5.16
C GLN A 80 10.70 -25.50 6.32
N GLN A 81 11.43 -24.40 6.14
CA GLN A 81 12.17 -23.74 7.23
C GLN A 81 11.22 -23.33 8.37
N MET A 82 10.05 -22.80 8.03
CA MET A 82 9.04 -22.36 8.99
C MET A 82 8.06 -23.48 9.41
N ALA A 83 8.29 -24.73 9.03
CA ALA A 83 7.33 -25.82 9.28
C ALA A 83 7.07 -26.07 10.77
N HIS A 84 8.09 -25.90 11.62
CA HIS A 84 8.01 -26.06 13.08
C HIS A 84 7.13 -24.98 13.75
N THR A 85 6.88 -23.85 13.09
CA THR A 85 6.05 -22.75 13.60
C THR A 85 4.59 -22.82 13.13
N LYS A 86 4.16 -23.84 12.38
CA LYS A 86 2.83 -23.92 11.75
C LYS A 86 1.66 -23.75 12.74
N ASP A 87 1.76 -24.37 13.91
CA ASP A 87 0.70 -24.24 14.92
C ASP A 87 0.66 -22.81 15.49
N PHE A 88 1.80 -22.18 15.65
CA PHE A 88 1.86 -20.79 16.07
C PHE A 88 1.38 -19.82 14.97
N GLN A 89 1.75 -20.06 13.71
CA GLN A 89 1.20 -19.30 12.57
C GLN A 89 -0.34 -19.39 12.56
N LYS A 90 -0.89 -20.58 12.78
CA LYS A 90 -2.33 -20.77 12.87
C LYS A 90 -2.93 -19.98 14.04
N THR A 91 -2.30 -20.02 15.21
CA THR A 91 -2.73 -19.23 16.38
C THR A 91 -2.75 -17.74 16.08
N LEU A 92 -1.68 -17.19 15.49
CA LEU A 92 -1.59 -15.78 15.09
C LEU A 92 -2.68 -15.42 14.07
N TYR A 93 -2.89 -16.28 13.05
CA TYR A 93 -3.93 -16.09 12.06
C TYR A 93 -5.32 -16.03 12.70
N GLU A 94 -5.65 -17.02 13.55
CA GLU A 94 -6.94 -17.08 14.23
C GLU A 94 -7.18 -15.88 15.15
N GLU A 95 -6.14 -15.39 15.85
CA GLU A 95 -6.22 -14.16 16.63
C GLU A 95 -6.51 -12.93 15.76
N MET A 96 -5.81 -12.77 14.64
CA MET A 96 -5.96 -11.61 13.76
C MET A 96 -7.36 -11.58 13.14
N ILE A 97 -7.82 -12.71 12.57
CA ILE A 97 -9.15 -12.78 11.97
C ILE A 97 -10.27 -12.80 13.02
N GLY A 98 -9.97 -13.31 14.22
CA GLY A 98 -10.91 -13.32 15.35
C GLY A 98 -11.26 -11.91 15.85
N ARG A 99 -10.35 -10.93 15.67
CA ARG A 99 -10.60 -9.52 16.01
C ARG A 99 -11.47 -8.79 14.98
N LEU A 100 -11.73 -9.39 13.82
CA LEU A 100 -12.54 -8.77 12.78
C LEU A 100 -14.02 -9.08 12.99
N LYS A 101 -14.86 -8.05 12.94
CA LYS A 101 -16.31 -8.23 12.95
C LYS A 101 -16.75 -8.96 11.68
N LYS A 102 -17.40 -10.14 11.82
CA LYS A 102 -17.70 -11.05 10.70
C LYS A 102 -18.82 -10.53 9.79
N ASP A 103 -19.79 -9.83 10.37
CA ASP A 103 -20.97 -9.24 9.72
C ASP A 103 -20.83 -7.71 9.58
N ASP A 104 -19.63 -7.24 9.33
CA ASP A 104 -19.33 -5.81 9.26
C ASP A 104 -19.98 -5.13 8.04
N THR A 105 -20.38 -3.88 8.22
CA THR A 105 -21.00 -3.06 7.16
C THR A 105 -20.35 -1.68 7.13
N SER A 106 -20.24 -1.07 5.93
CA SER A 106 -19.79 0.32 5.82
C SER A 106 -20.86 1.28 6.37
N VAL A 107 -20.45 2.51 6.69
CA VAL A 107 -21.42 3.60 6.89
C VAL A 107 -22.11 3.86 5.54
N PRO A 108 -23.46 3.92 5.49
CA PRO A 108 -24.15 4.19 4.24
C PRO A 108 -23.93 5.65 3.81
N PHE A 109 -23.85 5.87 2.49
CA PHE A 109 -23.89 7.21 1.89
C PHE A 109 -25.08 7.32 0.95
N ILE A 110 -25.64 8.53 0.84
CA ILE A 110 -26.79 8.80 -0.04
C ILE A 110 -26.27 9.51 -1.29
N ASP A 111 -26.61 8.97 -2.44
CA ASP A 111 -26.33 9.56 -3.74
C ASP A 111 -27.53 9.34 -4.67
N ASN A 112 -27.94 10.41 -5.37
CA ASN A 112 -28.98 10.40 -6.40
C ASN A 112 -30.25 9.59 -6.00
N GLY A 113 -30.72 9.78 -4.75
CA GLY A 113 -31.96 9.17 -4.22
C GLY A 113 -31.83 7.71 -3.77
N TYR A 114 -30.63 7.20 -3.63
CA TYR A 114 -30.32 5.86 -3.10
C TYR A 114 -29.30 5.94 -1.97
N SER A 115 -29.47 5.08 -0.97
CA SER A 115 -28.49 4.80 0.08
C SER A 115 -27.64 3.60 -0.35
N TYR A 116 -26.33 3.75 -0.38
CA TYR A 116 -25.35 2.75 -0.79
C TYR A 116 -24.55 2.21 0.40
N GLN A 117 -24.31 0.92 0.43
CA GLN A 117 -23.58 0.27 1.51
C GLN A 117 -22.80 -0.96 1.00
N SER A 118 -21.67 -1.28 1.61
CA SER A 118 -21.01 -2.57 1.51
C SER A 118 -21.25 -3.40 2.78
N LYS A 119 -21.37 -4.72 2.63
CA LYS A 119 -21.65 -5.66 3.72
C LYS A 119 -20.76 -6.88 3.60
N PHE A 120 -20.25 -7.39 4.72
CA PHE A 120 -19.67 -8.71 4.79
C PHE A 120 -20.68 -9.73 5.32
N ILE A 121 -20.73 -10.88 4.68
CA ILE A 121 -21.47 -12.04 5.17
C ILE A 121 -20.50 -12.89 6.01
N PRO A 122 -20.91 -13.40 7.20
CA PRO A 122 -20.04 -14.24 8.02
C PRO A 122 -19.41 -15.39 7.24
N GLY A 123 -18.07 -15.49 7.28
CA GLY A 123 -17.30 -16.50 6.57
C GLY A 123 -16.96 -16.15 5.11
N SER A 124 -17.42 -15.02 4.58
CA SER A 124 -17.07 -14.57 3.23
C SER A 124 -15.77 -13.77 3.19
N GLU A 125 -15.02 -13.92 2.10
CA GLU A 125 -13.77 -13.18 1.86
C GLU A 125 -14.02 -11.78 1.30
N TYR A 126 -15.13 -11.56 0.60
CA TYR A 126 -15.41 -10.34 -0.16
C TYR A 126 -16.71 -9.67 0.29
N PRO A 127 -16.86 -8.37 0.05
CA PRO A 127 -18.09 -7.66 0.35
C PRO A 127 -19.21 -7.99 -0.65
N VAL A 128 -20.44 -7.70 -0.24
CA VAL A 128 -21.60 -7.53 -1.10
C VAL A 128 -21.93 -6.05 -1.12
N TYR A 129 -21.96 -5.44 -2.30
CA TYR A 129 -22.40 -4.06 -2.48
C TYR A 129 -23.91 -4.03 -2.71
N VAL A 130 -24.58 -3.17 -1.95
CA VAL A 130 -26.04 -3.03 -1.97
C VAL A 130 -26.44 -1.58 -2.09
N ARG A 131 -27.67 -1.34 -2.56
CA ARG A 131 -28.33 -0.05 -2.46
C ARG A 131 -29.79 -0.21 -2.00
N THR A 132 -30.30 0.83 -1.42
CA THR A 132 -31.72 0.94 -1.03
C THR A 132 -32.23 2.30 -1.44
N LYS A 133 -33.38 2.38 -2.10
CA LYS A 133 -33.97 3.68 -2.46
C LYS A 133 -34.25 4.49 -1.19
N ASP A 134 -33.94 5.77 -1.19
CA ASP A 134 -34.13 6.65 -0.02
C ASP A 134 -35.62 7.00 0.16
N GLU A 135 -36.43 5.96 0.40
CA GLU A 135 -37.85 6.06 0.70
C GLU A 135 -38.27 5.00 1.73
N ALA A 136 -39.26 5.33 2.54
CA ALA A 136 -39.72 4.44 3.61
C ALA A 136 -40.25 3.11 3.06
N GLY A 137 -39.72 1.99 3.55
CA GLY A 137 -40.15 0.63 3.16
C GLY A 137 -39.53 0.13 1.85
N ALA A 138 -38.58 0.84 1.27
CA ALA A 138 -37.83 0.38 0.11
C ALA A 138 -37.07 -0.92 0.40
N LYS A 139 -36.98 -1.78 -0.59
CA LYS A 139 -36.21 -3.03 -0.49
C LYS A 139 -34.77 -2.80 -0.89
N GLU A 140 -33.89 -3.51 -0.23
CA GLU A 140 -32.49 -3.58 -0.59
C GLU A 140 -32.29 -4.32 -1.93
N GLU A 141 -31.45 -3.75 -2.78
CA GLU A 141 -31.03 -4.31 -4.07
C GLU A 141 -29.54 -4.65 -4.01
N VAL A 142 -29.19 -5.87 -4.46
CA VAL A 142 -27.79 -6.29 -4.60
C VAL A 142 -27.22 -5.74 -5.90
N LEU A 143 -26.22 -4.91 -5.78
CA LEU A 143 -25.46 -4.38 -6.93
C LEU A 143 -24.45 -5.42 -7.41
N LEU A 144 -23.49 -5.79 -6.55
CA LEU A 144 -22.42 -6.74 -6.83
C LEU A 144 -22.26 -7.69 -5.64
N ASP A 145 -22.35 -8.99 -5.87
CA ASP A 145 -21.98 -10.03 -4.91
C ASP A 145 -20.58 -10.54 -5.27
N VAL A 146 -19.56 -9.90 -4.68
CA VAL A 146 -18.17 -10.18 -5.06
C VAL A 146 -17.75 -11.61 -4.70
N ASN A 147 -18.41 -12.25 -3.73
CA ASN A 147 -18.13 -13.65 -3.40
C ASN A 147 -18.52 -14.60 -4.55
N LYS A 148 -19.68 -14.36 -5.17
CA LYS A 148 -20.10 -15.13 -6.36
C LYS A 148 -19.24 -14.83 -7.58
N MET A 149 -18.81 -13.56 -7.73
CA MET A 149 -17.97 -13.17 -8.85
C MET A 149 -16.57 -13.77 -8.77
N ALA A 150 -16.06 -14.03 -7.55
CA ALA A 150 -14.75 -14.61 -7.30
C ALA A 150 -14.75 -16.16 -7.29
N GLU A 151 -15.90 -16.82 -7.46
CA GLU A 151 -15.97 -18.28 -7.42
C GLU A 151 -15.05 -18.95 -8.45
N GLY A 152 -14.18 -19.85 -7.99
CA GLY A 152 -13.25 -20.59 -8.84
C GLY A 152 -12.00 -19.80 -9.26
N LEU A 153 -11.82 -18.57 -8.77
CA LEU A 153 -10.65 -17.73 -9.04
C LEU A 153 -9.71 -17.69 -7.83
N GLU A 154 -8.43 -17.73 -8.09
CA GLU A 154 -7.38 -17.61 -7.05
C GLU A 154 -7.28 -16.18 -6.52
N TYR A 155 -7.38 -15.22 -7.43
CA TYR A 155 -7.39 -13.78 -7.15
C TYR A 155 -8.62 -13.13 -7.78
N TYR A 156 -9.23 -12.20 -7.07
CA TYR A 156 -10.29 -11.35 -7.58
C TYR A 156 -10.30 -9.99 -6.90
N ALA A 157 -10.43 -8.93 -7.68
CA ALA A 157 -10.60 -7.58 -7.16
C ALA A 157 -11.61 -6.80 -8.02
N VAL A 158 -12.55 -6.12 -7.37
CA VAL A 158 -13.32 -5.03 -7.99
C VAL A 158 -12.46 -3.77 -7.89
N GLY A 159 -12.14 -3.16 -9.03
CA GLY A 159 -11.33 -1.94 -9.09
C GLY A 159 -12.15 -0.71 -8.75
N ASP A 160 -13.21 -0.47 -9.50
CA ASP A 160 -14.13 0.65 -9.34
C ASP A 160 -15.53 0.24 -9.78
N TRP A 161 -16.53 0.97 -9.32
CA TRP A 161 -17.90 0.89 -9.82
C TRP A 161 -18.62 2.22 -9.74
N SER A 162 -19.46 2.49 -10.70
CA SER A 162 -20.23 3.71 -10.77
C SER A 162 -21.58 3.46 -11.47
N ILE A 163 -22.58 4.26 -11.13
CA ILE A 163 -23.95 4.10 -11.62
C ILE A 163 -24.32 5.31 -12.49
N THR A 164 -25.05 5.06 -13.58
CA THR A 164 -25.57 6.10 -14.48
C THR A 164 -26.48 7.08 -13.74
N ALA A 165 -26.57 8.35 -14.20
CA ALA A 165 -27.39 9.40 -13.62
C ALA A 165 -28.88 9.04 -13.54
N ASN A 166 -29.39 8.16 -14.42
CA ASN A 166 -30.76 7.65 -14.37
C ASN A 166 -30.96 6.44 -13.45
N ASN A 167 -29.91 6.02 -12.68
CA ASN A 167 -29.92 4.90 -11.74
C ASN A 167 -30.16 3.50 -12.34
N LYS A 168 -30.01 3.30 -13.67
CA LYS A 168 -30.40 2.05 -14.34
C LYS A 168 -29.26 1.10 -14.63
N ILE A 169 -28.06 1.60 -14.86
CA ILE A 169 -26.90 0.78 -15.24
C ILE A 169 -25.78 1.00 -14.22
N ILE A 170 -25.18 -0.08 -13.74
CA ILE A 170 -23.90 -0.07 -13.05
C ILE A 170 -22.81 -0.50 -14.01
N GLY A 171 -21.76 0.30 -14.14
CA GLY A 171 -20.46 -0.12 -14.68
C GLY A 171 -19.55 -0.51 -13.54
N TYR A 172 -18.82 -1.59 -13.67
CA TYR A 172 -17.81 -2.01 -12.69
C TYR A 172 -16.63 -2.64 -13.39
N SER A 173 -15.47 -2.61 -12.73
CA SER A 173 -14.24 -3.19 -13.26
C SER A 173 -13.73 -4.33 -12.38
N GLU A 174 -13.08 -5.32 -13.00
CA GLU A 174 -12.52 -6.47 -12.31
C GLU A 174 -11.09 -6.78 -12.77
N ASP A 175 -10.22 -7.17 -11.82
CA ASP A 175 -8.92 -7.78 -12.05
C ASP A 175 -8.94 -9.19 -11.46
N THR A 176 -8.62 -10.18 -12.27
CA THR A 176 -8.61 -11.61 -11.89
C THR A 176 -7.20 -12.18 -11.79
N LEU A 177 -6.16 -11.34 -11.93
CA LEU A 177 -4.76 -11.79 -12.00
C LEU A 177 -3.80 -10.98 -11.10
N SER A 178 -4.30 -9.98 -10.37
CA SER A 178 -3.46 -9.08 -9.54
C SER A 178 -2.42 -8.25 -10.32
N ARG A 179 -2.73 -7.93 -11.59
CA ARG A 179 -1.86 -7.14 -12.47
C ARG A 179 -2.30 -5.67 -12.57
N ARG A 180 -3.41 -5.29 -11.92
CA ARG A 180 -4.02 -3.96 -12.05
C ARG A 180 -4.36 -3.61 -13.52
N VAL A 181 -4.67 -4.63 -14.32
CA VAL A 181 -5.24 -4.52 -15.66
C VAL A 181 -6.67 -5.02 -15.58
N TYR A 182 -7.60 -4.11 -15.77
CA TYR A 182 -9.00 -4.36 -15.48
C TYR A 182 -9.82 -4.54 -16.75
N THR A 183 -10.89 -5.31 -16.60
CA THR A 183 -11.99 -5.41 -17.55
C THR A 183 -13.20 -4.71 -16.98
N ILE A 184 -13.80 -3.76 -17.72
CA ILE A 184 -15.04 -3.09 -17.33
C ILE A 184 -16.22 -3.83 -17.92
N LYS A 185 -17.25 -4.07 -17.11
CA LYS A 185 -18.51 -4.74 -17.43
C LYS A 185 -19.69 -3.91 -16.96
N PHE A 186 -20.86 -4.18 -17.54
CA PHE A 186 -22.08 -3.41 -17.25
C PHE A 186 -23.24 -4.33 -16.91
N LYS A 187 -24.06 -3.91 -15.93
CA LYS A 187 -25.26 -4.63 -15.50
C LYS A 187 -26.45 -3.69 -15.47
N ASN A 188 -27.56 -4.12 -16.05
CA ASN A 188 -28.84 -3.46 -15.94
C ASN A 188 -29.44 -3.74 -14.54
N LEU A 189 -29.68 -2.69 -13.75
CA LEU A 189 -30.17 -2.81 -12.38
C LEU A 189 -31.69 -3.05 -12.29
N GLU A 190 -32.45 -2.76 -13.35
CA GLU A 190 -33.88 -3.05 -13.40
C GLU A 190 -34.17 -4.52 -13.73
N THR A 191 -33.38 -5.14 -14.63
CA THR A 191 -33.57 -6.54 -15.05
C THR A 191 -32.62 -7.51 -14.35
N GLY A 192 -31.49 -7.02 -13.82
CA GLY A 192 -30.40 -7.83 -13.26
C GLY A 192 -29.50 -8.48 -14.30
N GLU A 193 -29.74 -8.23 -15.61
CA GLU A 193 -28.98 -8.82 -16.72
C GLU A 193 -27.67 -8.08 -16.98
N MET A 194 -26.65 -8.85 -17.36
CA MET A 194 -25.40 -8.30 -17.87
C MET A 194 -25.59 -7.77 -19.30
N LEU A 195 -25.05 -6.61 -19.60
CA LEU A 195 -24.97 -6.11 -20.96
C LEU A 195 -23.89 -6.85 -21.74
N ALA A 196 -23.96 -6.80 -23.07
CA ALA A 196 -22.97 -7.42 -23.94
C ALA A 196 -21.64 -6.62 -23.97
N ASP A 197 -21.70 -5.34 -23.63
CA ASP A 197 -20.56 -4.45 -23.63
C ASP A 197 -19.49 -4.93 -22.63
N GLN A 198 -18.23 -4.97 -23.08
CA GLN A 198 -17.07 -5.31 -22.27
C GLN A 198 -15.86 -4.52 -22.77
N ILE A 199 -15.15 -3.88 -21.86
CA ILE A 199 -13.97 -3.07 -22.18
C ILE A 199 -12.77 -3.64 -21.44
N THR A 200 -11.76 -4.07 -22.18
CA THR A 200 -10.56 -4.74 -21.66
C THR A 200 -9.34 -3.82 -21.69
N GLY A 201 -8.28 -4.16 -20.94
CA GLY A 201 -7.00 -3.45 -20.98
C GLY A 201 -7.05 -2.07 -20.34
N THR A 202 -7.86 -1.88 -19.29
CA THR A 202 -8.09 -0.58 -18.66
C THR A 202 -7.39 -0.47 -17.29
N ASN A 203 -7.33 0.77 -16.75
CA ASN A 203 -6.90 1.02 -15.37
C ASN A 203 -8.02 0.74 -14.34
N GLY A 204 -9.23 0.44 -14.79
CA GLY A 204 -10.38 0.10 -13.96
C GLY A 204 -11.31 1.25 -13.57
N GLN A 205 -11.00 2.50 -13.90
CA GLN A 205 -11.88 3.64 -13.59
C GLN A 205 -13.14 3.64 -14.46
N VAL A 206 -14.29 3.98 -13.89
CA VAL A 206 -15.61 4.00 -14.55
C VAL A 206 -16.26 5.37 -14.33
N ILE A 207 -16.17 6.27 -15.31
CA ILE A 207 -16.64 7.66 -15.20
C ILE A 207 -17.78 7.93 -16.20
N TRP A 208 -19.00 8.08 -15.70
CA TRP A 208 -20.17 8.36 -16.52
C TRP A 208 -20.32 9.84 -16.90
N ALA A 209 -20.64 10.12 -18.16
CA ALA A 209 -21.27 11.39 -18.55
C ALA A 209 -22.67 11.49 -17.92
N ASN A 210 -23.28 12.70 -17.96
CA ASN A 210 -24.63 12.92 -17.41
C ASN A 210 -25.75 12.40 -18.32
N ASP A 211 -25.44 12.00 -19.56
CA ASP A 211 -26.39 11.45 -20.54
C ASP A 211 -26.86 10.01 -20.21
N SER A 212 -26.27 9.36 -19.21
CA SER A 212 -26.53 7.96 -18.83
C SER A 212 -26.26 6.93 -19.94
N LYS A 213 -25.44 7.26 -20.92
CA LYS A 213 -25.10 6.42 -22.09
C LYS A 213 -23.62 6.38 -22.35
N SER A 214 -22.94 7.51 -22.17
CA SER A 214 -21.51 7.64 -22.45
C SER A 214 -20.70 7.45 -21.17
N MET A 215 -19.60 6.70 -21.28
CA MET A 215 -18.65 6.45 -20.18
C MET A 215 -17.24 6.73 -20.67
N TYR A 216 -16.42 7.33 -19.80
CA TYR A 216 -14.99 7.55 -20.04
C TYR A 216 -14.16 6.53 -19.29
N TYR A 217 -13.15 5.98 -19.93
CA TYR A 217 -12.20 5.04 -19.34
C TYR A 217 -10.77 5.32 -19.80
N LEU A 218 -9.80 4.83 -19.06
CA LEU A 218 -8.38 4.94 -19.36
C LEU A 218 -7.82 3.60 -19.80
N ALA A 219 -7.38 3.51 -21.05
CA ALA A 219 -6.68 2.34 -21.58
C ALA A 219 -5.21 2.35 -21.16
N LYS A 220 -4.66 1.16 -20.92
CA LYS A 220 -3.27 0.94 -20.53
C LYS A 220 -2.42 0.41 -21.68
N ASP A 221 -1.18 0.85 -21.72
CA ASP A 221 -0.16 0.20 -22.54
C ASP A 221 0.10 -1.22 -22.03
N PRO A 222 0.07 -2.24 -22.89
CA PRO A 222 0.20 -3.64 -22.44
C PRO A 222 1.59 -4.02 -21.91
N GLN A 223 2.65 -3.28 -22.28
CA GLN A 223 4.02 -3.55 -21.85
C GLN A 223 4.35 -2.78 -20.57
N THR A 224 4.20 -1.46 -20.60
CA THR A 224 4.56 -0.57 -19.49
C THR A 224 3.48 -0.48 -18.42
N LEU A 225 2.26 -0.95 -18.71
CA LEU A 225 1.06 -0.84 -17.87
C LEU A 225 0.67 0.61 -17.55
N LEU A 226 1.25 1.59 -18.24
CA LEU A 226 0.92 3.00 -18.09
C LEU A 226 -0.46 3.27 -18.69
N GLY A 227 -1.33 3.94 -17.96
CA GLY A 227 -2.59 4.47 -18.47
C GLY A 227 -2.31 5.75 -19.26
N TYR A 228 -2.61 5.77 -20.57
CA TYR A 228 -2.20 6.87 -21.44
C TYR A 228 -3.27 7.35 -22.42
N GLN A 229 -4.28 6.56 -22.74
CA GLN A 229 -5.34 6.93 -23.68
C GLN A 229 -6.70 6.95 -23.00
N VAL A 230 -7.37 8.10 -23.01
CA VAL A 230 -8.74 8.24 -22.54
C VAL A 230 -9.69 8.06 -23.72
N TYR A 231 -10.60 7.11 -23.61
CA TYR A 231 -11.65 6.85 -24.58
C TYR A 231 -13.04 7.18 -24.02
N ARG A 232 -13.96 7.48 -24.92
CA ARG A 232 -15.40 7.54 -24.66
C ARG A 232 -16.07 6.32 -25.28
N HIS A 233 -16.68 5.51 -24.43
CA HIS A 233 -17.54 4.38 -24.81
C HIS A 233 -19.00 4.80 -24.79
N VAL A 234 -19.80 4.33 -25.77
CA VAL A 234 -21.26 4.50 -25.82
C VAL A 234 -21.91 3.14 -25.64
N LEU A 235 -22.73 2.97 -24.60
CA LEU A 235 -23.41 1.69 -24.34
C LEU A 235 -24.13 1.15 -25.58
N GLY A 236 -23.92 -0.13 -25.84
CA GLY A 236 -24.46 -0.86 -26.98
C GLY A 236 -23.57 -0.82 -28.25
N THR A 237 -22.34 -0.33 -28.12
CA THR A 237 -21.34 -0.33 -29.21
C THR A 237 -20.15 -1.22 -28.87
N ASP A 238 -19.38 -1.64 -29.87
CA ASP A 238 -18.12 -2.36 -29.70
C ASP A 238 -17.01 -1.44 -29.20
N GLN A 239 -16.12 -1.93 -28.30
CA GLN A 239 -14.94 -1.21 -27.84
C GLN A 239 -14.07 -0.67 -28.99
N SER A 240 -13.98 -1.39 -30.12
CA SER A 240 -13.22 -0.97 -31.32
C SER A 240 -13.76 0.30 -31.99
N SER A 241 -14.99 0.72 -31.67
CA SER A 241 -15.62 1.94 -32.17
C SER A 241 -15.51 3.13 -31.20
N ASP A 242 -14.88 2.96 -30.06
CA ASP A 242 -14.76 3.99 -29.05
C ASP A 242 -13.95 5.19 -29.54
N GLU A 243 -14.39 6.38 -29.15
CA GLU A 243 -13.74 7.63 -29.55
C GLU A 243 -12.56 7.96 -28.63
N LEU A 244 -11.38 8.15 -29.23
CA LEU A 244 -10.21 8.67 -28.49
C LEU A 244 -10.44 10.14 -28.14
N MET A 245 -10.46 10.44 -26.84
CA MET A 245 -10.73 11.77 -26.29
C MET A 245 -9.46 12.51 -25.89
N TYR A 246 -8.44 11.78 -25.44
CA TYR A 246 -7.14 12.31 -25.02
C TYR A 246 -6.07 11.22 -25.12
N GLU A 247 -4.86 11.61 -25.45
CA GLU A 247 -3.68 10.75 -25.40
C GLU A 247 -2.55 11.48 -24.69
N GLU A 248 -2.01 10.85 -23.62
CA GLU A 248 -0.78 11.31 -22.97
C GLU A 248 0.43 10.78 -23.74
N THR A 249 1.24 11.69 -24.21
CA THR A 249 2.43 11.37 -25.02
C THR A 249 3.74 11.49 -24.22
N ASP A 250 3.66 12.07 -23.03
CA ASP A 250 4.80 12.13 -22.10
C ASP A 250 4.71 10.98 -21.08
N ASN A 251 5.54 9.96 -21.29
CA ASN A 251 5.57 8.76 -20.46
C ASN A 251 6.02 8.99 -19.01
N SER A 252 6.39 10.22 -18.61
CA SER A 252 6.64 10.58 -17.22
C SER A 252 5.37 10.94 -16.44
N PHE A 253 4.23 11.09 -17.13
CA PHE A 253 2.96 11.45 -16.51
C PHE A 253 2.05 10.23 -16.32
N TYR A 254 1.42 10.18 -15.16
CA TYR A 254 0.23 9.37 -14.89
C TYR A 254 -1.02 10.13 -15.29
N THR A 255 -1.98 9.42 -15.86
CA THR A 255 -3.29 9.94 -16.22
C THR A 255 -4.35 9.34 -15.31
N TYR A 256 -5.24 10.15 -14.73
CA TYR A 256 -6.35 9.70 -13.90
C TYR A 256 -7.63 10.44 -14.27
N LEU A 257 -8.72 9.70 -14.37
CA LEU A 257 -10.05 10.27 -14.61
C LEU A 257 -10.76 10.58 -13.30
N TYR A 258 -11.56 11.63 -13.28
CA TYR A 258 -12.45 11.93 -12.17
C TYR A 258 -13.71 12.65 -12.65
N LYS A 259 -14.72 12.75 -11.79
CA LYS A 259 -15.89 13.61 -12.00
C LYS A 259 -15.95 14.62 -10.86
N THR A 260 -16.24 15.88 -11.16
CA THR A 260 -16.33 16.92 -10.14
C THR A 260 -17.52 16.67 -9.21
N LEU A 261 -17.41 17.13 -7.94
CA LEU A 261 -18.40 16.88 -6.91
C LEU A 261 -19.80 17.45 -7.29
N ASP A 262 -19.83 18.56 -8.00
CA ASP A 262 -21.05 19.16 -8.56
C ASP A 262 -21.55 18.48 -9.86
N SER A 263 -20.84 17.45 -10.31
CA SER A 263 -21.11 16.68 -11.54
C SER A 263 -21.12 17.51 -12.82
N GLN A 264 -20.57 18.73 -12.84
CA GLN A 264 -20.52 19.56 -14.04
C GLN A 264 -19.45 19.12 -15.04
N TYR A 265 -18.33 18.58 -14.55
CA TYR A 265 -17.19 18.23 -15.40
C TYR A 265 -16.74 16.78 -15.19
N VAL A 266 -16.28 16.17 -16.28
CA VAL A 266 -15.36 15.03 -16.25
C VAL A 266 -13.95 15.60 -16.41
N GLY A 267 -13.03 15.19 -15.54
CA GLY A 267 -11.68 15.71 -15.51
C GLY A 267 -10.62 14.63 -15.73
N ILE A 268 -9.44 15.10 -16.13
CA ILE A 268 -8.20 14.34 -16.17
C ILE A 268 -7.20 15.03 -15.26
N TYR A 269 -6.62 14.29 -14.31
CA TYR A 269 -5.36 14.67 -13.68
C TYR A 269 -4.19 14.17 -14.54
N HIS A 270 -3.30 15.10 -14.89
CA HIS A 270 -2.00 14.84 -15.51
C HIS A 270 -0.97 14.97 -14.40
N SER A 271 -0.41 13.89 -13.92
CA SER A 271 0.41 13.89 -12.70
C SER A 271 1.75 13.22 -12.92
N SER A 272 2.85 13.94 -12.69
CA SER A 272 4.14 13.33 -12.38
C SER A 272 4.41 13.40 -10.86
N THR A 273 5.58 12.98 -10.42
CA THR A 273 5.96 13.09 -8.99
C THR A 273 6.07 14.55 -8.51
N VAL A 274 6.31 15.49 -9.42
CA VAL A 274 6.58 16.90 -9.10
C VAL A 274 5.68 17.90 -9.81
N SER A 275 4.84 17.44 -10.74
CA SER A 275 3.95 18.29 -11.53
C SER A 275 2.55 17.71 -11.56
N LEU A 276 1.54 18.56 -11.42
CA LEU A 276 0.13 18.16 -11.50
C LEU A 276 -0.66 19.24 -12.24
N GLY A 277 -1.36 18.83 -13.29
CA GLY A 277 -2.26 19.67 -14.06
C GLY A 277 -3.65 19.04 -14.23
N VAL A 278 -4.61 19.85 -14.65
CA VAL A 278 -6.01 19.43 -14.79
C VAL A 278 -6.56 19.79 -16.15
N SER A 279 -7.13 18.80 -16.85
CA SER A 279 -8.02 19.03 -18.00
C SER A 279 -9.46 18.70 -17.62
N MET A 280 -10.41 19.43 -18.19
CA MET A 280 -11.84 19.22 -17.94
C MET A 280 -12.65 19.29 -19.23
N LEU A 281 -13.76 18.55 -19.27
CA LEU A 281 -14.83 18.68 -20.28
C LEU A 281 -16.20 18.79 -19.59
N ASP A 282 -17.16 19.46 -20.23
CA ASP A 282 -18.53 19.54 -19.72
C ASP A 282 -19.21 18.16 -19.75
N ALA A 283 -19.59 17.63 -18.60
CA ALA A 283 -20.21 16.32 -18.46
C ALA A 283 -21.63 16.22 -19.07
N ASN A 284 -22.24 17.37 -19.39
CA ASN A 284 -23.57 17.45 -20.01
C ASN A 284 -23.55 17.54 -21.54
N ASP A 285 -22.37 17.79 -22.12
CA ASP A 285 -22.19 17.90 -23.57
C ASP A 285 -21.39 16.70 -24.11
N ALA A 286 -22.10 15.78 -24.80
CA ALA A 286 -21.46 14.61 -25.40
C ALA A 286 -20.44 14.96 -26.53
N SER A 287 -20.46 16.20 -27.05
CA SER A 287 -19.50 16.67 -28.05
C SER A 287 -18.28 17.41 -27.44
N ALA A 288 -18.31 17.69 -26.14
CA ALA A 288 -17.23 18.41 -25.44
C ALA A 288 -15.88 17.66 -25.56
N LYS A 289 -14.82 18.42 -25.58
CA LYS A 289 -13.44 17.92 -25.58
C LYS A 289 -12.72 18.39 -24.31
N PHE A 290 -11.74 17.63 -23.89
CA PHE A 290 -10.88 18.04 -22.77
C PHE A 290 -10.09 19.29 -23.11
N SER A 291 -10.06 20.22 -22.18
CA SER A 291 -9.23 21.43 -22.24
C SER A 291 -8.52 21.65 -20.93
N LEU A 292 -7.26 22.04 -20.99
CA LEU A 292 -6.46 22.37 -19.81
C LEU A 292 -7.04 23.57 -19.06
N ALA A 293 -7.16 23.45 -17.75
CA ALA A 293 -7.53 24.55 -16.86
C ALA A 293 -6.44 25.63 -16.81
N HIS A 294 -5.17 25.19 -16.77
CA HIS A 294 -3.94 25.99 -16.90
C HIS A 294 -2.90 25.10 -17.59
N PRO A 295 -1.94 25.66 -18.35
CA PRO A 295 -0.85 24.86 -18.94
C PRO A 295 -0.11 24.01 -17.90
N ILE A 296 0.34 22.82 -18.32
CA ILE A 296 1.20 21.97 -17.50
C ILE A 296 2.61 22.57 -17.55
N GLU A 297 3.19 22.78 -16.38
CA GLU A 297 4.54 23.31 -16.21
C GLU A 297 5.33 22.41 -15.28
N ALA A 298 6.63 22.29 -15.52
CA ALA A 298 7.51 21.53 -14.63
C ALA A 298 7.49 22.14 -13.21
N ASP A 299 7.47 21.29 -12.20
CA ASP A 299 7.43 21.64 -10.78
C ASP A 299 6.19 22.46 -10.34
N LEU A 300 5.18 22.60 -11.21
CA LEU A 300 3.90 23.20 -10.85
C LEU A 300 2.84 22.13 -10.60
N GLU A 301 2.28 22.19 -9.41
CA GLU A 301 1.16 21.35 -9.01
C GLU A 301 -0.08 22.22 -8.78
N TYR A 302 -1.21 21.90 -9.43
CA TYR A 302 -2.49 22.53 -9.18
C TYR A 302 -3.66 21.54 -9.37
N GLU A 303 -4.59 21.60 -8.46
CA GLU A 303 -5.90 20.93 -8.52
C GLU A 303 -6.99 22.01 -8.55
N ALA A 304 -7.94 21.91 -9.46
CA ALA A 304 -8.98 22.92 -9.64
C ALA A 304 -10.37 22.34 -9.38
N TYR A 305 -11.13 23.00 -8.50
CA TYR A 305 -12.44 22.56 -8.01
C TYR A 305 -13.48 23.61 -8.37
N PRO A 306 -14.53 23.29 -9.15
CA PRO A 306 -15.52 24.25 -9.57
C PRO A 306 -16.42 24.70 -8.43
N TYR A 307 -16.81 25.97 -8.45
CA TYR A 307 -17.76 26.61 -7.54
C TYR A 307 -18.53 27.73 -8.28
N GLY A 308 -19.62 27.39 -8.94
CA GLY A 308 -20.33 28.32 -9.81
C GLY A 308 -19.45 28.79 -10.98
N ASP A 309 -19.25 30.12 -11.09
CA ASP A 309 -18.37 30.72 -12.12
C ASP A 309 -16.91 30.86 -11.66
N GLU A 310 -16.57 30.41 -10.45
CA GLU A 310 -15.23 30.44 -9.89
C GLU A 310 -14.68 29.01 -9.73
N PHE A 311 -13.36 28.90 -9.51
CA PHE A 311 -12.67 27.68 -9.13
C PHE A 311 -11.86 27.95 -7.88
N TYR A 312 -11.89 27.02 -6.92
CA TYR A 312 -10.91 26.94 -5.84
C TYR A 312 -9.76 26.04 -6.30
N ILE A 313 -8.55 26.47 -6.02
CA ILE A 313 -7.34 25.80 -6.55
C ILE A 313 -6.38 25.56 -5.39
N LYS A 314 -6.02 24.28 -5.15
CA LYS A 314 -4.88 23.95 -4.32
C LYS A 314 -3.64 23.95 -5.20
N THR A 315 -2.58 24.68 -4.84
CA THR A 315 -1.39 24.80 -5.68
C THR A 315 -0.11 25.05 -4.89
N ASN A 316 1.01 24.56 -5.43
CA ASN A 316 2.35 24.91 -4.94
C ASN A 316 2.92 26.20 -5.58
N TYR A 317 2.18 26.86 -6.45
CA TYR A 317 2.64 28.10 -7.10
C TYR A 317 3.02 29.16 -6.05
N LYS A 318 4.31 29.52 -5.98
CA LYS A 318 4.90 30.41 -4.94
C LYS A 318 4.63 29.94 -3.50
N ALA A 319 4.49 28.62 -3.27
CA ALA A 319 4.01 28.05 -2.01
C ALA A 319 4.46 26.59 -1.85
N ALA A 320 5.67 26.34 -1.39
CA ALA A 320 6.23 24.97 -1.29
C ALA A 320 5.31 23.99 -0.53
N ASN A 321 4.65 24.44 0.55
CA ASN A 321 3.69 23.64 1.33
C ASN A 321 2.25 23.85 0.89
N TYR A 322 2.01 24.28 -0.33
CA TYR A 322 0.73 24.64 -0.92
C TYR A 322 0.06 25.86 -0.30
N ARG A 323 -0.85 26.41 -1.05
CA ARG A 323 -1.85 27.42 -0.67
C ARG A 323 -3.16 27.12 -1.38
N ILE A 324 -4.25 27.69 -0.94
CA ILE A 324 -5.53 27.64 -1.64
C ILE A 324 -5.80 29.02 -2.22
N VAL A 325 -6.05 29.06 -3.51
CA VAL A 325 -6.38 30.29 -4.24
C VAL A 325 -7.72 30.11 -4.95
N LYS A 326 -8.26 31.21 -5.49
CA LYS A 326 -9.43 31.18 -6.35
C LYS A 326 -9.21 31.97 -7.64
N ALA A 327 -9.91 31.58 -8.67
CA ALA A 327 -9.93 32.23 -9.98
C ALA A 327 -11.32 32.18 -10.61
N SER A 328 -11.70 33.16 -11.43
CA SER A 328 -12.87 33.02 -12.29
C SER A 328 -12.56 32.12 -13.49
N LYS A 329 -13.59 31.65 -14.17
CA LYS A 329 -13.43 30.84 -15.38
C LYS A 329 -12.58 31.53 -16.45
N GLU A 330 -12.67 32.88 -16.57
CA GLU A 330 -11.90 33.67 -17.54
C GLU A 330 -10.43 33.84 -17.14
N THR A 331 -10.12 33.75 -15.83
CA THR A 331 -8.76 33.95 -15.31
C THR A 331 -8.09 32.65 -14.86
N LEU A 332 -8.78 31.51 -14.94
CA LEU A 332 -8.28 30.21 -14.49
C LEU A 332 -6.96 29.83 -15.18
N ALA A 333 -6.84 30.12 -16.48
CA ALA A 333 -5.62 29.82 -17.25
C ALA A 333 -4.43 30.75 -16.97
N ASP A 334 -4.59 31.78 -16.12
CA ASP A 334 -3.56 32.75 -15.78
C ASP A 334 -3.25 32.74 -14.28
N LYS A 335 -2.25 31.94 -13.90
CA LYS A 335 -1.91 31.75 -12.48
C LYS A 335 -1.46 33.03 -11.73
N ASP A 336 -1.05 34.08 -12.48
CA ASP A 336 -0.70 35.37 -11.85
C ASP A 336 -1.95 36.17 -11.42
N LYS A 337 -3.15 35.77 -11.88
CA LYS A 337 -4.44 36.34 -11.46
C LYS A 337 -5.13 35.55 -10.36
N TRP A 338 -4.58 34.43 -9.93
CA TRP A 338 -5.12 33.63 -8.84
C TRP A 338 -5.04 34.41 -7.51
N GLN A 339 -6.13 34.45 -6.77
CA GLN A 339 -6.28 35.22 -5.53
C GLN A 339 -6.19 34.32 -4.31
N ASP A 340 -5.42 34.70 -3.31
CA ASP A 340 -5.29 33.93 -2.06
C ASP A 340 -6.63 33.80 -1.32
N VAL A 341 -6.90 32.57 -0.88
CA VAL A 341 -8.01 32.19 0.03
C VAL A 341 -7.41 31.65 1.33
N VAL A 342 -6.46 30.74 1.26
CA VAL A 342 -5.61 30.29 2.38
C VAL A 342 -4.17 30.49 1.96
N ALA A 343 -3.48 31.41 2.61
CA ALA A 343 -2.11 31.78 2.28
C ALA A 343 -1.13 30.64 2.64
N HIS A 344 0.02 30.62 1.96
CA HIS A 344 1.13 29.72 2.26
C HIS A 344 1.68 29.91 3.68
N SER A 345 2.11 28.81 4.28
CA SER A 345 2.87 28.79 5.54
C SER A 345 4.03 27.80 5.43
N ASP A 346 5.21 28.20 5.88
CA ASP A 346 6.38 27.31 5.92
C ASP A 346 6.21 26.13 6.91
N ASP A 347 5.43 26.34 7.97
CA ASP A 347 5.18 25.35 9.03
C ASP A 347 3.96 24.46 8.78
N THR A 348 3.14 24.77 7.77
CA THR A 348 1.86 24.10 7.53
C THR A 348 1.74 23.63 6.09
N PHE A 349 1.65 22.34 5.91
CA PHE A 349 1.44 21.68 4.63
C PHE A 349 -0.06 21.41 4.41
N ILE A 350 -0.66 21.93 3.34
CA ILE A 350 -2.06 21.66 2.99
C ILE A 350 -2.13 20.36 2.19
N SER A 351 -2.78 19.33 2.77
CA SER A 351 -2.82 17.99 2.18
C SER A 351 -4.02 17.78 1.25
N GLY A 352 -5.22 18.24 1.61
CA GLY A 352 -6.42 18.04 0.82
C GLY A 352 -7.43 19.16 0.98
N ILE A 353 -8.32 19.29 -0.02
CA ILE A 353 -9.45 20.25 0.05
C ILE A 353 -10.76 19.59 -0.40
N LEU A 354 -11.87 20.05 0.16
CA LEU A 354 -13.22 19.69 -0.24
C LEU A 354 -14.05 20.97 -0.36
N VAL A 355 -14.51 21.26 -1.57
CA VAL A 355 -15.31 22.46 -1.88
C VAL A 355 -16.78 22.09 -1.79
N LEU A 356 -17.45 22.52 -0.74
CA LEU A 356 -18.88 22.38 -0.53
C LEU A 356 -19.57 23.73 -0.76
N LYS A 357 -20.87 23.74 -0.95
CA LYS A 357 -21.66 24.95 -1.21
C LYS A 357 -21.52 26.03 -0.14
N ASP A 358 -21.45 25.64 1.14
CA ASP A 358 -21.46 26.60 2.26
C ASP A 358 -20.08 26.84 2.87
N LYS A 359 -19.14 25.91 2.71
CA LYS A 359 -17.81 25.94 3.33
C LYS A 359 -16.75 25.31 2.42
N LEU A 360 -15.55 25.84 2.49
CA LEU A 360 -14.34 25.14 2.05
C LEU A 360 -13.79 24.39 3.26
N VAL A 361 -13.63 23.07 3.14
CA VAL A 361 -12.98 22.24 4.16
C VAL A 361 -11.63 21.82 3.65
N TYR A 362 -10.60 21.87 4.49
CA TYR A 362 -9.27 21.42 4.10
C TYR A 362 -8.55 20.71 5.24
N THR A 363 -7.73 19.73 4.87
CA THR A 363 -6.83 19.04 5.79
C THR A 363 -5.43 19.63 5.68
N MET A 364 -4.74 19.69 6.80
CA MET A 364 -3.39 20.25 6.87
C MET A 364 -2.54 19.53 7.91
N ARG A 365 -1.22 19.65 7.75
CA ARG A 365 -0.25 19.12 8.69
C ARG A 365 0.67 20.25 9.17
N THR A 366 0.67 20.48 10.48
CA THR A 366 1.54 21.48 11.11
C THR A 366 2.55 20.77 12.00
N LYS A 367 3.85 20.89 11.71
CA LYS A 367 4.92 20.20 12.45
C LYS A 367 4.70 18.68 12.59
N GLY A 368 4.17 18.07 11.53
CA GLY A 368 3.90 16.64 11.49
C GLY A 368 2.63 16.17 12.20
N LEU A 369 1.77 17.08 12.64
CA LEU A 369 0.48 16.76 13.26
C LEU A 369 -0.67 17.15 12.33
N MET A 370 -1.56 16.19 12.06
CA MET A 370 -2.73 16.40 11.22
C MET A 370 -3.78 17.25 11.92
N SER A 371 -4.49 18.05 11.13
CA SER A 371 -5.65 18.79 11.54
C SER A 371 -6.57 19.08 10.33
N MET A 372 -7.79 19.51 10.61
CA MET A 372 -8.78 19.90 9.62
C MET A 372 -9.35 21.27 9.97
N ALA A 373 -9.58 22.11 8.96
CA ALA A 373 -10.20 23.42 9.14
C ALA A 373 -11.35 23.63 8.15
N MET A 374 -12.29 24.50 8.55
CA MET A 374 -13.43 24.91 7.74
C MET A 374 -13.37 26.42 7.53
N LEU A 375 -13.34 26.85 6.29
CA LEU A 375 -13.36 28.25 5.89
C LEU A 375 -14.79 28.65 5.48
N ASP A 376 -15.29 29.72 6.09
CA ASP A 376 -16.56 30.32 5.72
C ASP A 376 -16.37 31.32 4.57
N TYR A 377 -17.05 31.12 3.47
CA TYR A 377 -16.90 31.93 2.27
C TYR A 377 -17.29 33.41 2.45
N LYS A 378 -18.21 33.70 3.39
CA LYS A 378 -18.75 35.06 3.61
C LYS A 378 -17.80 35.90 4.46
N SER A 379 -17.30 35.31 5.54
CA SER A 379 -16.39 36.00 6.47
C SER A 379 -14.94 35.91 6.07
N GLY A 380 -14.55 34.88 5.26
CA GLY A 380 -13.17 34.54 4.96
C GLY A 380 -12.40 33.95 6.16
N GLN A 381 -13.08 33.63 7.26
CA GLN A 381 -12.46 33.08 8.47
C GLN A 381 -12.41 31.55 8.39
N ALA A 382 -11.28 30.98 8.77
CA ALA A 382 -11.10 29.56 8.93
C ALA A 382 -11.03 29.18 10.41
N GLU A 383 -11.72 28.12 10.79
CA GLU A 383 -11.72 27.58 12.14
C GLU A 383 -11.28 26.11 12.12
N THR A 384 -10.42 25.70 13.07
CA THR A 384 -9.91 24.35 13.17
C THR A 384 -10.87 23.45 13.94
N VAL A 385 -11.20 22.29 13.37
CA VAL A 385 -11.96 21.23 14.03
C VAL A 385 -11.11 20.62 15.14
N GLN A 386 -11.63 20.57 16.36
CA GLN A 386 -10.91 20.04 17.52
C GLN A 386 -11.20 18.55 17.70
N PHE A 387 -10.13 17.76 17.91
CA PHE A 387 -10.20 16.35 18.31
C PHE A 387 -9.50 16.15 19.67
N ASP A 388 -9.86 15.10 20.38
CA ASP A 388 -9.41 14.90 21.77
C ASP A 388 -7.96 14.43 21.88
N GLU A 389 -7.48 13.66 20.88
CA GLU A 389 -6.09 13.19 20.81
C GLU A 389 -5.21 14.21 20.10
N SER A 390 -3.94 14.26 20.45
CA SER A 390 -2.93 15.10 19.77
C SER A 390 -2.22 14.40 18.61
N LEU A 391 -2.25 13.07 18.57
CA LEU A 391 -1.55 12.24 17.60
C LEU A 391 -2.57 11.35 16.85
N TYR A 392 -3.17 11.88 15.83
CA TYR A 392 -4.21 11.24 15.03
C TYR A 392 -4.03 11.53 13.54
N SER A 393 -4.75 10.80 12.72
CA SER A 393 -5.00 11.11 11.32
C SER A 393 -6.48 11.40 11.10
N VAL A 394 -6.78 12.39 10.26
CA VAL A 394 -8.12 12.73 9.80
C VAL A 394 -8.09 12.97 8.30
N ASP A 395 -9.05 12.38 7.58
CA ASP A 395 -9.17 12.55 6.13
C ASP A 395 -10.65 12.54 5.70
N PHE A 396 -10.89 12.96 4.47
CA PHE A 396 -12.23 12.91 3.89
C PHE A 396 -12.65 11.47 3.61
N GLU A 397 -13.86 11.13 4.05
CA GLU A 397 -14.59 9.93 3.66
C GLU A 397 -15.45 10.20 2.41
N LYS A 398 -16.33 9.26 2.08
CA LYS A 398 -17.23 9.38 0.92
C LYS A 398 -18.18 10.58 1.10
N ASN A 399 -17.84 11.73 0.50
CA ASN A 399 -18.63 12.93 0.38
C ASN A 399 -19.05 13.07 -1.09
N VAL A 400 -20.32 12.91 -1.40
CA VAL A 400 -20.85 12.88 -2.79
C VAL A 400 -21.84 14.01 -3.08
N ASP A 401 -22.25 14.78 -2.08
CA ASP A 401 -23.22 15.87 -2.24
C ASP A 401 -22.56 17.24 -2.02
N PHE A 402 -22.45 18.00 -3.11
CA PHE A 402 -21.95 19.39 -3.07
C PHE A 402 -22.77 20.29 -2.11
N ASN A 403 -24.07 19.99 -1.91
CA ASN A 403 -24.97 20.78 -1.06
C ASN A 403 -25.01 20.28 0.40
N ALA A 404 -24.19 19.30 0.76
CA ALA A 404 -24.19 18.74 2.12
C ALA A 404 -24.04 19.81 3.21
N LYS A 405 -24.67 19.57 4.35
CA LYS A 405 -24.59 20.43 5.54
C LYS A 405 -23.62 19.89 6.60
N GLN A 406 -22.97 18.79 6.27
CA GLN A 406 -21.95 18.12 7.08
C GLN A 406 -20.86 17.57 6.17
N VAL A 407 -19.66 17.46 6.68
CA VAL A 407 -18.56 16.75 6.05
C VAL A 407 -18.34 15.42 6.75
N ARG A 408 -18.24 14.36 5.97
CA ARG A 408 -17.90 13.02 6.48
C ARG A 408 -16.40 12.84 6.47
N VAL A 409 -15.87 12.37 7.60
CA VAL A 409 -14.43 12.16 7.77
C VAL A 409 -14.15 10.81 8.40
N SER A 410 -13.00 10.22 8.03
CA SER A 410 -12.35 9.16 8.79
C SER A 410 -11.44 9.78 9.85
N TYR A 411 -11.39 9.13 11.01
CA TYR A 411 -10.52 9.48 12.12
C TYR A 411 -9.87 8.21 12.67
N VAL A 412 -8.57 8.25 12.92
CA VAL A 412 -7.82 7.13 13.45
C VAL A 412 -6.59 7.61 14.22
N SER A 413 -6.20 6.88 15.26
CA SER A 413 -4.88 7.04 15.90
C SER A 413 -4.21 5.66 16.05
N MET A 414 -3.03 5.58 16.64
CA MET A 414 -2.42 4.26 16.92
C MET A 414 -3.18 3.49 18.01
N THR A 415 -3.98 4.18 18.83
CA THR A 415 -4.75 3.61 19.94
C THR A 415 -6.27 3.71 19.74
N THR A 416 -6.75 4.48 18.78
CA THR A 416 -8.18 4.58 18.47
C THR A 416 -8.48 3.91 17.15
N PRO A 417 -9.34 2.86 17.10
CA PRO A 417 -9.77 2.21 15.87
C PRO A 417 -10.40 3.20 14.89
N SER A 418 -10.29 2.89 13.59
CA SER A 418 -10.87 3.71 12.52
C SER A 418 -12.33 4.03 12.82
N SER A 419 -12.65 5.30 12.78
CA SER A 419 -13.94 5.88 13.15
C SER A 419 -14.43 6.80 12.05
N VAL A 420 -15.71 6.79 11.75
CA VAL A 420 -16.36 7.67 10.78
C VAL A 420 -17.22 8.66 11.52
N PHE A 421 -16.99 9.95 11.27
CA PHE A 421 -17.77 11.04 11.82
C PHE A 421 -18.44 11.85 10.71
N ASP A 422 -19.65 12.34 11.00
CA ASP A 422 -20.21 13.50 10.31
C ASP A 422 -19.97 14.74 11.17
N ILE A 423 -19.36 15.78 10.57
CA ILE A 423 -19.06 17.05 11.21
C ILE A 423 -19.96 18.11 10.60
N ASN A 424 -20.78 18.76 11.43
CA ASN A 424 -21.71 19.79 11.00
C ASN A 424 -20.95 21.06 10.54
N LEU A 425 -21.30 21.60 9.38
CA LEU A 425 -20.64 22.78 8.81
C LEU A 425 -20.94 24.09 9.53
N ALA A 426 -22.01 24.14 10.31
CA ALA A 426 -22.46 25.38 10.99
C ALA A 426 -21.79 25.57 12.36
N ASP A 427 -21.62 24.49 13.14
CA ASP A 427 -21.15 24.55 14.53
C ASP A 427 -20.00 23.58 14.85
N MET A 428 -19.50 22.83 13.86
CA MET A 428 -18.44 21.82 13.98
C MET A 428 -18.74 20.70 14.98
N SER A 429 -20.01 20.51 15.37
CA SER A 429 -20.41 19.37 16.19
C SER A 429 -20.15 18.06 15.43
N LYS A 430 -19.63 17.06 16.15
CA LYS A 430 -19.23 15.76 15.60
C LYS A 430 -20.24 14.69 15.99
N THR A 431 -20.72 13.93 15.02
CA THR A 431 -21.57 12.75 15.24
C THR A 431 -20.78 11.51 14.85
N LEU A 432 -20.48 10.64 15.79
CA LEU A 432 -19.87 9.33 15.53
C LEU A 432 -20.93 8.44 14.84
N LEU A 433 -20.64 8.02 13.61
CA LEU A 433 -21.48 7.11 12.84
C LEU A 433 -21.08 5.66 13.01
N LYS A 434 -19.77 5.41 13.07
CA LYS A 434 -19.19 4.08 13.23
C LYS A 434 -17.79 4.20 13.82
N GLN A 435 -17.45 3.28 14.71
CA GLN A 435 -16.07 2.93 15.04
C GLN A 435 -15.88 1.44 14.76
N VAL A 436 -14.75 1.09 14.13
CA VAL A 436 -14.43 -0.32 13.86
C VAL A 436 -14.31 -1.08 15.17
N GLU A 437 -15.11 -2.12 15.31
CA GLU A 437 -15.11 -2.99 16.48
C GLU A 437 -13.90 -3.94 16.45
N VAL A 438 -13.19 -4.03 17.56
CA VAL A 438 -12.18 -5.05 17.80
C VAL A 438 -12.84 -6.17 18.58
N VAL A 439 -13.25 -7.23 17.89
CA VAL A 439 -13.96 -8.37 18.49
C VAL A 439 -13.04 -9.05 19.52
N GLY A 440 -13.63 -9.48 20.64
CA GLY A 440 -12.88 -10.04 21.77
C GLY A 440 -12.50 -9.01 22.84
N GLY A 441 -12.73 -7.71 22.55
CA GLY A 441 -12.48 -6.60 23.47
C GLY A 441 -11.14 -5.91 23.19
N TYR A 442 -11.15 -4.61 23.35
CA TYR A 442 -9.98 -3.73 23.26
C TYR A 442 -10.17 -2.55 24.19
N ASP A 443 -9.17 -2.28 25.00
CA ASP A 443 -9.13 -1.14 25.91
C ASP A 443 -7.94 -0.24 25.57
N ALA A 444 -8.21 0.89 24.91
CA ALA A 444 -7.19 1.84 24.48
C ALA A 444 -6.30 2.33 25.66
N SER A 445 -6.84 2.38 26.89
CA SER A 445 -6.11 2.85 28.06
C SER A 445 -4.93 1.96 28.46
N GLN A 446 -4.90 0.71 27.97
CA GLN A 446 -3.79 -0.23 28.21
C GLN A 446 -2.58 0.05 27.30
N TYR A 447 -2.72 0.91 26.31
CA TYR A 447 -1.68 1.19 25.33
C TYR A 447 -1.28 2.67 25.37
N THR A 448 -0.03 2.93 25.06
CA THR A 448 0.49 4.30 24.93
C THR A 448 0.98 4.52 23.50
N SER A 449 0.46 5.58 22.87
CA SER A 449 0.98 6.15 21.63
C SER A 449 1.66 7.48 21.95
N LYS A 450 2.90 7.66 21.49
CA LYS A 450 3.63 8.91 21.69
C LYS A 450 4.47 9.28 20.48
N ARG A 451 4.70 10.58 20.26
CA ARG A 451 5.65 11.12 19.31
C ARG A 451 6.90 11.58 20.05
N ILE A 452 8.06 11.16 19.55
CA ILE A 452 9.36 11.68 19.96
C ILE A 452 10.09 12.26 18.78
N MET A 453 11.11 13.08 19.03
CA MET A 453 12.01 13.60 18.01
C MET A 453 13.39 12.99 18.21
N VAL A 454 13.92 12.34 17.17
CA VAL A 454 15.24 11.70 17.19
C VAL A 454 16.21 12.54 16.36
N LYS A 455 17.35 12.88 16.95
CA LYS A 455 18.36 13.64 16.25
C LYS A 455 19.11 12.75 15.25
N SER A 456 19.09 13.10 13.97
CA SER A 456 19.91 12.46 12.93
C SER A 456 21.39 12.88 13.03
N ARG A 457 22.25 12.14 12.33
CA ARG A 457 23.71 12.45 12.24
C ARG A 457 24.04 13.81 11.65
N ASP A 458 23.18 14.36 10.80
CA ASP A 458 23.30 15.69 10.20
C ASP A 458 22.54 16.79 10.98
N GLY A 459 21.96 16.41 12.13
CA GLY A 459 21.39 17.34 13.09
C GLY A 459 19.92 17.70 12.91
N VAL A 460 19.19 17.10 11.95
CA VAL A 460 17.75 17.31 11.82
C VAL A 460 16.97 16.47 12.84
N ASP A 461 15.76 16.89 13.18
CA ASP A 461 14.89 16.19 14.10
C ASP A 461 13.92 15.27 13.33
N ILE A 462 14.09 13.96 13.47
CA ILE A 462 13.25 12.95 12.83
C ILE A 462 12.04 12.67 13.73
N PRO A 463 10.80 12.90 13.27
CA PRO A 463 9.60 12.51 14.02
C PRO A 463 9.48 10.98 14.07
N VAL A 464 9.22 10.43 15.25
CA VAL A 464 9.06 8.98 15.45
C VAL A 464 7.83 8.72 16.31
N SER A 465 6.89 7.93 15.80
CA SER A 465 5.72 7.47 16.55
C SER A 465 6.01 6.11 17.18
N ILE A 466 5.67 5.95 18.44
CA ILE A 466 5.92 4.73 19.21
C ILE A 466 4.61 4.26 19.83
N LEU A 467 4.33 2.96 19.71
CA LEU A 467 3.18 2.28 20.33
C LEU A 467 3.64 1.09 21.15
N TYR A 468 3.16 0.98 22.39
CA TYR A 468 3.43 -0.14 23.27
C TYR A 468 2.29 -0.38 24.26
N LYS A 469 2.26 -1.58 24.87
CA LYS A 469 1.36 -1.91 25.98
C LYS A 469 2.02 -1.51 27.31
N ASN A 470 1.28 -0.80 28.15
CA ASN A 470 1.79 -0.16 29.36
C ASN A 470 2.44 -1.15 30.34
N ASP A 471 1.80 -2.29 30.57
CA ASP A 471 2.25 -3.28 31.56
C ASP A 471 3.50 -4.07 31.12
N SER A 472 3.75 -4.16 29.81
CA SER A 472 4.86 -4.94 29.26
C SER A 472 6.08 -4.09 28.88
N PHE A 473 5.93 -2.78 28.73
CA PHE A 473 7.03 -1.90 28.33
C PHE A 473 7.88 -1.44 29.52
N LYS A 474 9.20 -1.65 29.46
CA LYS A 474 10.12 -1.35 30.57
C LYS A 474 11.23 -0.34 30.24
N GLN A 475 11.50 -0.07 28.99
CA GLN A 475 12.61 0.78 28.51
C GLN A 475 13.97 0.41 29.18
N ASP A 476 14.22 -0.88 29.31
CA ASP A 476 15.48 -1.45 29.86
C ASP A 476 16.26 -2.28 28.80
N GLY A 477 15.77 -2.26 27.55
CA GLY A 477 16.32 -3.02 26.42
C GLY A 477 15.76 -4.44 26.28
N THR A 478 14.86 -4.87 27.16
CA THR A 478 14.34 -6.25 27.13
C THR A 478 13.21 -6.47 26.14
N ASN A 479 12.47 -5.41 25.76
CA ASN A 479 11.39 -5.50 24.79
C ASN A 479 11.92 -5.68 23.36
N PRO A 480 11.33 -6.55 22.53
CA PRO A 480 11.57 -6.54 21.10
C PRO A 480 10.93 -5.31 20.44
N VAL A 481 11.54 -4.81 19.38
CA VAL A 481 11.03 -3.67 18.60
C VAL A 481 10.85 -4.07 17.14
N LEU A 482 9.71 -3.69 16.56
CA LEU A 482 9.50 -3.65 15.12
C LEU A 482 9.53 -2.20 14.65
N GLN A 483 10.60 -1.81 13.96
CA GLN A 483 10.75 -0.49 13.34
C GLN A 483 10.29 -0.53 11.89
N TYR A 484 9.37 0.37 11.53
CA TYR A 484 8.81 0.52 10.19
C TYR A 484 9.10 1.90 9.62
N ALA A 485 9.33 1.97 8.32
CA ALA A 485 9.27 3.19 7.52
C ALA A 485 9.02 2.89 6.03
N TYR A 486 8.75 3.95 5.26
CA TYR A 486 8.62 3.91 3.80
C TYR A 486 9.64 4.84 3.13
N GLY A 487 9.49 6.16 3.27
CA GLY A 487 10.50 7.17 2.96
C GLY A 487 10.65 7.51 1.48
N SER A 488 9.57 7.48 0.67
CA SER A 488 9.61 7.83 -0.75
C SER A 488 8.30 8.46 -1.21
N TYR A 489 8.32 9.15 -2.35
CA TYR A 489 7.16 9.77 -3.05
C TYR A 489 6.41 10.81 -2.21
N GLY A 490 7.03 11.36 -1.18
CA GLY A 490 6.33 12.20 -0.22
C GLY A 490 5.26 11.44 0.58
N SER A 491 5.18 10.10 0.44
CA SER A 491 4.20 9.29 1.13
C SER A 491 4.36 9.40 2.63
N THR A 492 3.34 9.95 3.28
CA THR A 492 3.32 10.15 4.72
C THR A 492 2.38 9.14 5.33
N ASN A 493 2.95 8.02 5.77
CA ASN A 493 2.20 7.03 6.51
C ASN A 493 1.89 7.58 7.90
N ASP A 494 0.71 8.15 8.07
CA ASP A 494 0.27 8.70 9.34
C ASP A 494 0.04 7.59 10.37
N PRO A 495 0.09 7.91 11.67
CA PRO A 495 -0.28 6.97 12.72
C PRO A 495 -1.66 6.39 12.52
N TYR A 496 -1.80 5.08 12.49
CA TYR A 496 -3.06 4.37 12.29
C TYR A 496 -3.22 3.20 13.24
N PHE A 497 -4.46 2.80 13.48
CA PHE A 497 -4.79 1.61 14.24
C PHE A 497 -4.77 0.37 13.35
N ALA A 498 -4.07 -0.67 13.78
CA ALA A 498 -4.08 -1.95 13.11
C ALA A 498 -4.26 -3.09 14.13
N SER A 499 -5.43 -3.73 14.14
CA SER A 499 -5.77 -4.79 15.11
C SER A 499 -4.82 -5.99 15.07
N HIS A 500 -4.18 -6.26 13.93
CA HIS A 500 -3.18 -7.31 13.82
C HIS A 500 -1.89 -7.01 14.61
N LEU A 501 -1.52 -5.72 14.79
CA LEU A 501 -0.37 -5.33 15.60
C LEU A 501 -0.54 -5.73 17.08
N LEU A 502 -1.78 -5.89 17.55
CA LEU A 502 -2.04 -6.35 18.91
C LEU A 502 -1.44 -7.74 19.17
N SER A 503 -1.35 -8.60 18.15
CA SER A 503 -0.68 -9.90 18.29
C SER A 503 0.82 -9.80 18.59
N LEU A 504 1.47 -8.71 18.20
CA LEU A 504 2.86 -8.39 18.57
C LEU A 504 2.91 -7.66 19.91
N ILE A 505 2.13 -6.59 20.05
CA ILE A 505 2.21 -5.65 21.18
C ILE A 505 1.78 -6.32 22.48
N ASP A 506 0.76 -7.19 22.46
CA ASP A 506 0.33 -7.96 23.62
C ASP A 506 1.35 -9.00 24.08
N ARG A 507 2.29 -9.36 23.19
CA ARG A 507 3.45 -10.21 23.51
C ARG A 507 4.72 -9.41 23.78
N GLY A 508 4.59 -8.12 24.07
CA GLY A 508 5.68 -7.26 24.54
C GLY A 508 6.49 -6.56 23.46
N PHE A 509 6.13 -6.67 22.18
CA PHE A 509 6.74 -5.84 21.14
C PHE A 509 6.42 -4.36 21.33
N VAL A 510 7.36 -3.51 20.97
CA VAL A 510 7.16 -2.08 20.75
C VAL A 510 7.11 -1.85 19.24
N TYR A 511 6.07 -1.19 18.74
CA TYR A 511 5.99 -0.78 17.35
C TYR A 511 6.48 0.65 17.20
N VAL A 512 7.42 0.85 16.27
CA VAL A 512 8.06 2.14 15.99
C VAL A 512 7.87 2.50 14.54
N HIS A 513 7.27 3.66 14.29
CA HIS A 513 7.13 4.22 12.96
C HIS A 513 8.04 5.45 12.83
N ALA A 514 9.13 5.32 12.06
CA ALA A 514 10.05 6.40 11.77
C ALA A 514 9.58 7.21 10.56
N HIS A 515 9.27 8.49 10.76
CA HIS A 515 8.79 9.38 9.69
C HIS A 515 9.98 10.09 9.03
N ILE A 516 10.80 9.30 8.37
CA ILE A 516 12.07 9.68 7.75
C ILE A 516 11.90 10.62 6.55
N ARG A 517 12.99 11.29 6.14
CA ARG A 517 13.02 12.08 4.89
C ARG A 517 12.65 11.22 3.69
N GLY A 518 12.09 11.88 2.66
CA GLY A 518 11.41 11.21 1.54
C GLY A 518 9.90 11.06 1.74
N SER A 519 9.37 11.33 2.98
CA SER A 519 7.96 11.58 3.25
C SER A 519 7.69 13.09 3.30
N GLN A 520 6.41 13.50 3.34
CA GLN A 520 6.00 14.89 3.56
C GLN A 520 5.57 15.16 5.03
N MET A 521 6.07 14.36 5.99
CA MET A 521 5.70 14.52 7.40
C MET A 521 5.96 15.92 7.93
N LEU A 522 7.07 16.55 7.54
CA LEU A 522 7.41 17.92 7.88
C LEU A 522 7.31 18.89 6.68
N GLY A 523 6.44 18.59 5.71
CA GLY A 523 6.21 19.41 4.52
C GLY A 523 7.08 19.04 3.33
N ARG A 524 7.03 19.87 2.26
CA ARG A 524 7.68 19.57 0.98
C ARG A 524 9.20 19.44 1.10
N LYS A 525 9.85 20.30 1.87
CA LYS A 525 11.30 20.22 2.06
C LYS A 525 11.75 18.88 2.64
N TRP A 526 10.96 18.27 3.54
CA TRP A 526 11.25 16.97 4.12
C TRP A 526 11.24 15.85 3.08
N TYR A 527 10.41 15.99 2.07
CA TYR A 527 10.39 15.11 0.91
C TYR A 527 11.61 15.36 0.00
N ASP A 528 11.86 16.59 -0.39
CA ASP A 528 12.94 16.94 -1.31
C ASP A 528 14.33 16.58 -0.74
N ASP A 529 14.49 16.64 0.57
CA ASP A 529 15.72 16.24 1.28
C ASP A 529 15.90 14.69 1.35
N GLY A 530 14.98 13.89 0.81
CA GLY A 530 15.00 12.41 0.81
C GLY A 530 14.78 11.79 -0.58
N LYS A 531 14.92 12.55 -1.68
CA LYS A 531 14.80 12.03 -3.05
C LYS A 531 15.99 12.42 -3.93
N LEU A 532 16.05 11.87 -5.14
CA LEU A 532 17.10 12.14 -6.12
C LEU A 532 18.50 12.01 -5.48
N LEU A 533 19.35 13.03 -5.63
CA LEU A 533 20.71 13.05 -5.07
C LEU A 533 20.76 13.21 -3.54
N ASN A 534 19.61 13.24 -2.86
CA ASN A 534 19.49 13.28 -1.41
C ASN A 534 18.96 11.96 -0.82
N LYS A 535 18.71 10.94 -1.65
CA LYS A 535 18.07 9.68 -1.24
C LYS A 535 18.74 8.96 -0.08
N ILE A 536 20.04 9.01 0.02
CA ILE A 536 20.82 8.41 1.12
C ILE A 536 20.40 8.95 2.50
N ASN A 537 19.87 10.17 2.57
CA ASN A 537 19.34 10.72 3.83
C ASN A 537 18.19 9.87 4.40
N THR A 538 17.34 9.31 3.54
CA THR A 538 16.26 8.39 3.94
C THR A 538 16.82 7.20 4.71
N PHE A 539 17.87 6.57 4.19
CA PHE A 539 18.49 5.40 4.79
C PHE A 539 19.22 5.75 6.09
N ASN A 540 19.93 6.88 6.07
CA ASN A 540 20.62 7.39 7.25
C ASN A 540 19.66 7.69 8.40
N ASP A 541 18.54 8.34 8.12
CA ASP A 541 17.52 8.64 9.12
C ASP A 541 17.00 7.38 9.80
N PHE A 542 16.71 6.33 9.03
CA PHE A 542 16.22 5.07 9.57
C PHE A 542 17.26 4.40 10.49
N VAL A 543 18.52 4.35 10.06
CA VAL A 543 19.63 3.80 10.86
C VAL A 543 19.88 4.62 12.11
N ASP A 544 19.78 5.96 12.03
CA ASP A 544 19.96 6.83 13.19
C ASP A 544 18.85 6.64 14.23
N VAL A 545 17.60 6.42 13.79
CA VAL A 545 16.50 6.03 14.67
C VAL A 545 16.79 4.67 15.31
N SER A 546 17.27 3.68 14.56
CA SER A 546 17.64 2.35 15.08
C SER A 546 18.71 2.46 16.19
N ARG A 547 19.76 3.24 15.94
CA ARG A 547 20.83 3.48 16.95
C ARG A 547 20.31 4.20 18.18
N PHE A 548 19.43 5.17 18.02
CA PHE A 548 18.78 5.86 19.12
C PHE A 548 17.96 4.89 19.99
N LEU A 549 17.16 4.02 19.35
CA LEU A 549 16.33 3.04 20.08
C LEU A 549 17.18 2.08 20.92
N VAL A 550 18.35 1.68 20.42
CA VAL A 550 19.31 0.84 21.17
C VAL A 550 19.97 1.65 22.30
N ALA A 551 20.46 2.85 22.02
CA ALA A 551 21.14 3.71 22.99
C ALA A 551 20.24 4.10 24.17
N GLU A 552 18.97 4.43 23.88
CA GLU A 552 17.96 4.81 24.89
C GLU A 552 17.22 3.62 25.51
N LYS A 553 17.69 2.40 25.24
CA LYS A 553 17.19 1.14 25.80
C LYS A 553 15.69 0.88 25.52
N TYR A 554 15.19 1.34 24.38
CA TYR A 554 13.91 0.85 23.89
C TYR A 554 14.02 -0.63 23.49
N VAL A 555 15.21 -1.05 23.03
CA VAL A 555 15.50 -2.40 22.55
C VAL A 555 16.99 -2.72 22.73
N HIS A 556 17.34 -4.02 22.86
CA HIS A 556 18.68 -4.53 22.57
C HIS A 556 18.79 -4.88 21.09
N GLN A 557 19.95 -4.68 20.45
CA GLN A 557 20.14 -4.95 19.02
C GLN A 557 19.70 -6.36 18.59
N ASP A 558 19.92 -7.37 19.48
CA ASP A 558 19.51 -8.76 19.22
C ASP A 558 17.99 -8.98 19.18
N LYS A 559 17.19 -7.93 19.39
CA LYS A 559 15.73 -7.94 19.38
C LYS A 559 15.13 -6.83 18.51
N LEU A 560 15.96 -6.13 17.74
CA LEU A 560 15.52 -5.09 16.81
C LEU A 560 15.21 -5.70 15.45
N PHE A 561 13.96 -5.53 15.01
CA PHE A 561 13.47 -5.91 13.70
C PHE A 561 13.17 -4.68 12.87
N ALA A 562 13.42 -4.78 11.56
CA ALA A 562 13.06 -3.74 10.59
C ALA A 562 12.07 -4.30 9.56
N TYR A 563 11.11 -3.47 9.15
CA TYR A 563 10.11 -3.81 8.13
C TYR A 563 9.92 -2.66 7.14
N GLY A 564 9.92 -2.97 5.85
CA GLY A 564 9.58 -2.05 4.77
C GLY A 564 9.13 -2.79 3.53
N GLY A 565 8.20 -2.20 2.77
CA GLY A 565 7.68 -2.78 1.54
C GLY A 565 7.87 -1.85 0.34
N SER A 566 8.00 -2.42 -0.89
CA SER A 566 8.14 -1.65 -2.13
C SER A 566 9.38 -0.73 -2.09
N ALA A 567 9.23 0.59 -2.21
CA ALA A 567 10.31 1.55 -1.96
C ALA A 567 10.82 1.49 -0.50
N GLY A 568 9.97 1.12 0.48
CA GLY A 568 10.43 0.76 1.83
C GLY A 568 11.24 -0.53 1.86
N GLY A 569 11.07 -1.41 0.86
CA GLY A 569 11.93 -2.58 0.64
C GLY A 569 13.31 -2.20 0.11
N LEU A 570 13.42 -1.17 -0.74
CA LEU A 570 14.70 -0.54 -1.08
C LEU A 570 15.40 -0.05 0.19
N LEU A 571 14.68 0.63 1.08
CA LEU A 571 15.21 1.05 2.38
C LEU A 571 15.76 -0.16 3.16
N MET A 572 15.03 -1.29 3.21
CA MET A 572 15.49 -2.50 3.91
C MET A 572 16.78 -3.05 3.29
N GLY A 573 16.87 -3.13 1.96
CA GLY A 573 18.08 -3.55 1.26
C GLY A 573 19.26 -2.62 1.51
N ALA A 574 19.04 -1.30 1.53
CA ALA A 574 20.08 -0.32 1.78
C ALA A 574 20.62 -0.40 3.22
N ILE A 575 19.75 -0.55 4.23
CA ILE A 575 20.20 -0.59 5.63
C ILE A 575 20.97 -1.85 5.98
N ILE A 576 20.64 -3.01 5.38
CA ILE A 576 21.42 -4.24 5.62
C ILE A 576 22.79 -4.21 4.94
N ASN A 577 22.93 -3.44 3.85
CA ASN A 577 24.24 -3.17 3.27
C ASN A 577 25.06 -2.18 4.11
N GLN A 578 24.39 -1.19 4.75
CA GLN A 578 25.03 -0.11 5.50
C GLN A 578 25.36 -0.48 6.97
N SER A 579 24.48 -1.17 7.67
CA SER A 579 24.55 -1.42 9.11
C SER A 579 23.91 -2.76 9.48
N PRO A 580 24.38 -3.90 8.91
CA PRO A 580 23.77 -5.22 9.13
C PRO A 580 23.75 -5.63 10.60
N GLU A 581 24.72 -5.18 11.38
CA GLU A 581 24.92 -5.53 12.78
C GLU A 581 23.82 -5.01 13.73
N LEU A 582 22.98 -4.07 13.27
CA LEU A 582 21.96 -3.47 14.12
C LEU A 582 20.70 -4.32 14.26
N TYR A 583 20.47 -5.26 13.36
CA TYR A 583 19.17 -5.92 13.23
C TYR A 583 19.25 -7.41 13.54
N ARG A 584 18.34 -7.91 14.37
CA ARG A 584 18.10 -9.34 14.56
C ARG A 584 17.48 -9.96 13.32
N GLY A 585 16.53 -9.26 12.71
CA GLY A 585 15.85 -9.69 11.50
C GLY A 585 15.29 -8.53 10.71
N VAL A 586 15.22 -8.69 9.39
CA VAL A 586 14.69 -7.69 8.45
C VAL A 586 13.65 -8.33 7.55
N ILE A 587 12.53 -7.65 7.38
CA ILE A 587 11.46 -8.07 6.47
C ILE A 587 11.41 -7.08 5.31
N ALA A 588 11.76 -7.54 4.11
CA ALA A 588 11.73 -6.79 2.87
C ALA A 588 10.56 -7.30 2.00
N ALA A 589 9.42 -6.60 2.05
CA ALA A 589 8.23 -7.01 1.33
C ALA A 589 8.18 -6.37 -0.06
N VAL A 590 8.03 -7.20 -1.12
CA VAL A 590 7.96 -6.76 -2.52
C VAL A 590 9.01 -5.69 -2.87
N PRO A 591 10.31 -5.90 -2.53
CA PRO A 591 11.27 -4.82 -2.43
C PRO A 591 11.83 -4.37 -3.78
N PHE A 592 11.92 -3.05 -3.97
CA PHE A 592 12.58 -2.41 -5.11
C PHE A 592 14.11 -2.39 -4.87
N VAL A 593 14.83 -3.39 -5.36
CA VAL A 593 16.23 -3.63 -4.97
C VAL A 593 17.25 -3.62 -6.11
N ASP A 594 16.82 -3.74 -7.36
CA ASP A 594 17.71 -3.67 -8.54
C ASP A 594 17.55 -2.31 -9.24
N VAL A 595 17.82 -1.24 -8.49
CA VAL A 595 17.47 0.13 -8.85
C VAL A 595 18.06 0.54 -10.19
N VAL A 596 19.35 0.29 -10.41
CA VAL A 596 20.06 0.76 -11.61
C VAL A 596 19.57 0.02 -12.86
N THR A 597 19.37 -1.30 -12.79
CA THR A 597 18.92 -2.09 -13.94
C THR A 597 17.49 -1.73 -14.31
N THR A 598 16.59 -1.62 -13.33
CA THR A 598 15.20 -1.24 -13.55
C THR A 598 15.07 0.17 -14.12
N MET A 599 15.79 1.14 -13.55
CA MET A 599 15.72 2.53 -14.01
C MET A 599 16.39 2.80 -15.36
N LEU A 600 17.21 1.87 -15.87
CA LEU A 600 17.79 1.94 -17.21
C LEU A 600 16.85 1.38 -18.29
N ASP A 601 15.87 0.58 -17.94
CA ASP A 601 14.99 -0.11 -18.89
C ASP A 601 13.57 0.43 -18.86
N GLU A 602 13.27 1.33 -19.79
CA GLU A 602 11.95 1.97 -19.92
C GLU A 602 10.84 1.00 -20.36
N SER A 603 11.15 -0.26 -20.71
CA SER A 603 10.15 -1.30 -20.98
C SER A 603 9.57 -1.91 -19.69
N ILE A 604 10.25 -1.73 -18.57
CA ILE A 604 9.75 -2.16 -17.26
C ILE A 604 8.64 -1.19 -16.79
N PRO A 605 7.50 -1.72 -16.31
CA PRO A 605 6.43 -0.88 -15.80
C PRO A 605 6.90 0.16 -14.79
N LEU A 606 6.37 1.37 -14.88
CA LEU A 606 6.61 2.55 -14.02
C LEU A 606 7.95 3.27 -14.23
N THR A 607 8.96 2.68 -14.85
CA THR A 607 10.33 3.24 -14.92
C THR A 607 10.35 4.72 -15.33
N THR A 608 9.61 5.11 -16.38
CA THR A 608 9.63 6.49 -16.88
C THR A 608 9.00 7.49 -15.90
N ASN A 609 7.99 7.08 -15.14
CA ASN A 609 7.33 7.92 -14.15
C ASN A 609 8.17 8.10 -12.87
N GLU A 610 9.17 7.24 -12.67
CA GLU A 610 9.99 7.19 -11.47
C GLU A 610 11.24 8.08 -11.54
N PHE A 611 11.54 8.68 -12.71
CA PHE A 611 12.72 9.54 -12.87
C PHE A 611 12.72 10.75 -11.97
N ASP A 612 11.56 11.29 -11.61
CA ASP A 612 11.44 12.42 -10.69
C ASP A 612 11.73 12.05 -9.22
N GLU A 613 11.61 10.77 -8.86
CA GLU A 613 11.92 10.27 -7.52
C GLU A 613 13.38 9.81 -7.41
N TRP A 614 13.83 8.99 -8.36
CA TRP A 614 15.14 8.33 -8.31
C TRP A 614 16.21 9.03 -9.14
N GLY A 615 15.83 9.77 -10.18
CA GLY A 615 16.68 10.30 -11.23
C GLY A 615 16.75 9.40 -12.46
N ASN A 616 17.20 9.95 -13.59
CA ASN A 616 17.38 9.18 -14.81
C ASN A 616 18.83 8.70 -14.94
N PRO A 617 19.15 7.39 -14.81
CA PRO A 617 20.53 6.90 -14.87
C PRO A 617 21.16 6.97 -16.26
N LYS A 618 20.44 7.38 -17.31
CA LYS A 618 21.02 7.81 -18.59
C LYS A 618 21.89 9.06 -18.42
N GLU A 619 21.69 9.83 -17.35
CA GLU A 619 22.59 10.87 -16.90
C GLU A 619 23.60 10.30 -15.88
N LYS A 620 24.91 10.43 -16.18
CA LYS A 620 25.95 9.82 -15.35
C LYS A 620 25.87 10.18 -13.86
N LYS A 621 25.47 11.39 -13.51
CA LYS A 621 25.35 11.81 -12.09
C LYS A 621 24.35 10.99 -11.29
N TYR A 622 23.20 10.64 -11.91
CA TYR A 622 22.18 9.80 -11.27
C TYR A 622 22.58 8.34 -11.28
N TYR A 623 23.22 7.86 -12.38
CA TYR A 623 23.77 6.52 -12.45
C TYR A 623 24.77 6.27 -11.31
N ASP A 624 25.79 7.12 -11.16
CA ASP A 624 26.81 6.99 -10.12
C ASP A 624 26.17 7.02 -8.71
N TYR A 625 25.18 7.88 -8.52
CA TYR A 625 24.51 8.01 -7.23
C TYR A 625 23.62 6.81 -6.91
N MET A 626 22.81 6.34 -7.86
CA MET A 626 22.00 5.13 -7.69
C MET A 626 22.86 3.90 -7.42
N LEU A 627 23.94 3.75 -8.19
CA LEU A 627 24.87 2.64 -8.02
C LEU A 627 25.45 2.59 -6.61
N SER A 628 25.66 3.76 -5.98
CA SER A 628 26.22 3.86 -4.62
C SER A 628 25.31 3.30 -3.52
N TYR A 629 24.01 3.15 -3.78
CA TYR A 629 23.05 2.66 -2.79
C TYR A 629 22.16 1.51 -3.28
N SER A 630 22.15 1.18 -4.57
CA SER A 630 21.32 0.09 -5.12
C SER A 630 21.58 -1.22 -4.38
N PRO A 631 20.57 -1.78 -3.67
CA PRO A 631 20.81 -2.94 -2.82
C PRO A 631 21.43 -4.12 -3.53
N TYR A 632 20.97 -4.42 -4.74
CA TYR A 632 21.49 -5.51 -5.56
C TYR A 632 22.95 -5.30 -5.93
N ASP A 633 23.31 -4.09 -6.36
CA ASP A 633 24.67 -3.77 -6.79
C ASP A 633 25.66 -3.72 -5.62
N GLN A 634 25.20 -3.35 -4.42
CA GLN A 634 26.00 -3.19 -3.20
C GLN A 634 26.09 -4.46 -2.33
N VAL A 635 25.62 -5.62 -2.82
CA VAL A 635 25.85 -6.90 -2.10
C VAL A 635 27.32 -7.24 -2.11
N GLU A 636 27.89 -7.49 -0.93
CA GLU A 636 29.29 -7.82 -0.68
C GLU A 636 29.42 -9.12 0.13
N ALA A 637 30.62 -9.71 0.13
CA ALA A 637 30.94 -10.85 1.00
C ALA A 637 31.10 -10.39 2.46
N LYS A 638 29.99 -10.44 3.23
CA LYS A 638 29.93 -10.07 4.64
C LYS A 638 28.75 -10.75 5.35
N ASP A 639 28.67 -10.59 6.65
CA ASP A 639 27.57 -11.07 7.45
C ASP A 639 26.35 -10.16 7.30
N TYR A 640 25.18 -10.77 7.06
CA TYR A 640 23.87 -10.10 6.96
C TYR A 640 22.94 -10.55 8.08
N PRO A 641 21.94 -9.75 8.47
CA PRO A 641 20.94 -10.18 9.44
C PRO A 641 20.08 -11.32 8.88
N ASN A 642 19.29 -11.96 9.76
CA ASN A 642 18.22 -12.84 9.28
C ASN A 642 17.25 -12.03 8.38
N LEU A 643 16.90 -12.59 7.23
CA LEU A 643 16.16 -11.86 6.20
C LEU A 643 14.98 -12.68 5.68
N LEU A 644 13.80 -12.10 5.76
CA LEU A 644 12.60 -12.56 5.06
C LEU A 644 12.28 -11.61 3.92
N VAL A 645 12.38 -12.10 2.69
CA VAL A 645 11.99 -11.39 1.47
C VAL A 645 10.66 -11.96 0.98
N THR A 646 9.71 -11.11 0.60
CA THR A 646 8.44 -11.59 0.03
C THR A 646 8.20 -10.99 -1.35
N THR A 647 7.49 -11.73 -2.22
CA THR A 647 7.05 -11.21 -3.53
C THR A 647 5.78 -11.90 -4.02
N GLY A 648 5.15 -11.31 -5.03
CA GLY A 648 4.08 -11.94 -5.81
C GLY A 648 4.51 -12.12 -7.27
N LEU A 649 4.24 -13.31 -7.86
CA LEU A 649 4.58 -13.58 -9.26
C LEU A 649 3.99 -12.54 -10.22
N HIS A 650 2.76 -12.10 -9.93
CA HIS A 650 2.01 -11.16 -10.77
C HIS A 650 2.24 -9.69 -10.41
N ASP A 651 3.27 -9.37 -9.64
CA ASP A 651 3.57 -7.99 -9.27
C ASP A 651 3.76 -7.11 -10.51
N SER A 652 3.00 -5.99 -10.54
CA SER A 652 2.99 -5.01 -11.62
C SER A 652 3.67 -3.69 -11.23
N GLN A 653 4.15 -3.57 -9.99
CA GLN A 653 4.80 -2.38 -9.45
C GLN A 653 6.31 -2.61 -9.30
N VAL A 654 6.68 -3.67 -8.58
CA VAL A 654 8.05 -4.16 -8.49
C VAL A 654 8.08 -5.57 -9.02
N GLN A 655 8.76 -5.79 -10.13
CA GLN A 655 8.73 -7.08 -10.81
C GLN A 655 9.34 -8.18 -9.93
N TYR A 656 8.73 -9.38 -9.95
CA TYR A 656 9.15 -10.53 -9.12
C TYR A 656 10.63 -10.89 -9.23
N PHE A 657 11.23 -10.61 -10.39
CA PHE A 657 12.63 -10.96 -10.65
C PHE A 657 13.63 -10.07 -9.89
N GLU A 658 13.26 -8.87 -9.46
CA GLU A 658 14.14 -8.01 -8.65
C GLU A 658 14.50 -8.65 -7.31
N PRO A 659 13.52 -8.98 -6.42
CA PRO A 659 13.83 -9.69 -5.18
C PRO A 659 14.40 -11.10 -5.43
N MET A 660 13.99 -11.80 -6.49
CA MET A 660 14.50 -13.12 -6.83
C MET A 660 16.02 -13.09 -7.12
N LYS A 661 16.46 -12.14 -7.96
CA LYS A 661 17.87 -11.90 -8.26
C LYS A 661 18.66 -11.52 -7.01
N TRP A 662 18.08 -10.63 -6.19
CA TRP A 662 18.72 -10.14 -4.98
C TRP A 662 18.94 -11.24 -3.95
N VAL A 663 17.95 -12.10 -3.72
CA VAL A 663 18.07 -13.28 -2.84
C VAL A 663 19.15 -14.24 -3.37
N ALA A 664 19.18 -14.52 -4.67
CA ALA A 664 20.19 -15.39 -5.29
C ALA A 664 21.61 -14.83 -5.06
N LYS A 665 21.81 -13.53 -5.26
CA LYS A 665 23.11 -12.86 -5.05
C LYS A 665 23.52 -12.83 -3.59
N LEU A 666 22.59 -12.50 -2.67
CA LEU A 666 22.85 -12.54 -1.22
C LEU A 666 23.28 -13.94 -0.79
N ARG A 667 22.57 -14.97 -1.22
CA ARG A 667 22.86 -16.37 -0.86
C ARG A 667 24.23 -16.83 -1.34
N ASP A 668 24.66 -16.35 -2.51
CA ASP A 668 25.98 -16.62 -3.05
C ASP A 668 27.12 -15.92 -2.29
N MET A 669 26.86 -14.73 -1.74
CA MET A 669 27.92 -13.86 -1.22
C MET A 669 27.98 -13.75 0.31
N LYS A 670 26.86 -14.00 1.05
CA LYS A 670 26.85 -13.90 2.50
C LYS A 670 27.86 -14.87 3.16
N THR A 671 28.46 -14.43 4.28
CA THR A 671 29.47 -15.20 5.01
C THR A 671 29.00 -15.76 6.34
N ASP A 672 27.79 -15.42 6.75
CA ASP A 672 27.10 -15.84 7.97
C ASP A 672 26.21 -17.07 7.74
N ASP A 673 25.69 -17.64 8.83
CA ASP A 673 24.73 -18.75 8.85
C ASP A 673 23.29 -18.26 9.14
N ASN A 674 23.03 -16.95 9.14
CA ASN A 674 21.70 -16.38 9.39
C ASN A 674 20.71 -16.79 8.31
N GLU A 675 19.44 -16.85 8.67
CA GLU A 675 18.38 -17.26 7.75
C GLU A 675 18.18 -16.27 6.61
N LEU A 676 18.01 -16.79 5.40
CA LEU A 676 17.60 -16.05 4.21
C LEU A 676 16.48 -16.81 3.53
N MET A 677 15.26 -16.32 3.69
CA MET A 677 14.05 -16.91 3.13
C MET A 677 13.44 -16.02 2.06
N PHE A 678 12.95 -16.64 0.99
CA PHE A 678 12.18 -15.98 -0.05
C PHE A 678 10.78 -16.59 -0.14
N HIS A 679 9.79 -15.87 0.39
CA HIS A 679 8.39 -16.29 0.40
C HIS A 679 7.67 -15.72 -0.83
N VAL A 680 7.18 -16.60 -1.70
CA VAL A 680 6.65 -16.26 -3.02
C VAL A 680 5.16 -16.59 -3.10
N ASN A 681 4.32 -15.59 -3.29
CA ASN A 681 2.91 -15.81 -3.59
C ASN A 681 2.71 -15.97 -5.09
N MET A 682 2.53 -17.22 -5.57
CA MET A 682 2.40 -17.54 -6.99
C MET A 682 1.07 -17.04 -7.61
N GLY A 683 0.04 -16.79 -6.80
CA GLY A 683 -1.29 -16.37 -7.25
C GLY A 683 -1.60 -14.89 -7.04
N ALA A 684 -0.63 -14.08 -6.61
CA ALA A 684 -0.86 -12.67 -6.31
C ALA A 684 0.22 -11.75 -6.89
N GLY A 685 -0.05 -10.44 -6.86
CA GLY A 685 0.89 -9.38 -7.21
C GLY A 685 1.28 -8.52 -6.01
N HIS A 686 1.54 -7.22 -6.24
CA HIS A 686 2.09 -6.29 -5.27
C HIS A 686 1.31 -6.18 -3.95
N GLY A 687 0.00 -6.33 -4.01
CA GLY A 687 -0.90 -6.24 -2.83
C GLY A 687 -1.04 -7.53 -2.03
N GLY A 688 -0.41 -8.63 -2.46
CA GLY A 688 -0.58 -9.96 -1.88
C GLY A 688 -1.94 -10.59 -2.20
N ALA A 689 -2.34 -11.59 -1.43
CA ALA A 689 -3.59 -12.33 -1.63
C ALA A 689 -4.83 -11.42 -1.51
N SER A 690 -5.81 -11.63 -2.40
CA SER A 690 -7.11 -10.97 -2.30
C SER A 690 -7.98 -11.61 -1.22
N GLY A 691 -8.99 -10.88 -0.77
CA GLY A 691 -9.89 -11.34 0.27
C GLY A 691 -9.56 -10.78 1.66
N ARG A 692 -10.56 -10.85 2.53
CA ARG A 692 -10.55 -10.23 3.85
C ARG A 692 -9.65 -10.97 4.84
N TYR A 693 -9.64 -12.29 4.78
CA TYR A 693 -8.93 -13.15 5.73
C TYR A 693 -7.62 -13.69 5.16
N LYS A 694 -7.58 -14.06 3.89
CA LYS A 694 -6.39 -14.67 3.26
C LYS A 694 -5.11 -13.86 3.44
N ARG A 695 -5.18 -12.52 3.39
CA ARG A 695 -4.04 -11.62 3.61
C ARG A 695 -3.35 -11.78 4.97
N TYR A 696 -4.05 -12.35 5.96
CA TYR A 696 -3.50 -12.58 7.28
C TYR A 696 -2.67 -13.86 7.38
N ILE A 697 -2.71 -14.75 6.37
CA ILE A 697 -1.86 -15.94 6.30
C ILE A 697 -0.40 -15.51 6.17
N ASP A 698 -0.08 -14.67 5.19
CA ASP A 698 1.28 -14.14 4.97
C ASP A 698 1.73 -13.26 6.15
N ARG A 699 0.79 -12.56 6.78
CA ARG A 699 1.06 -11.77 7.99
C ARG A 699 1.42 -12.65 9.18
N ALA A 700 0.72 -13.76 9.37
CA ALA A 700 1.01 -14.73 10.43
C ALA A 700 2.38 -15.40 10.22
N PHE A 701 2.72 -15.74 8.97
CA PHE A 701 4.05 -16.22 8.59
C PHE A 701 5.14 -15.20 8.96
N THR A 702 4.96 -13.93 8.58
CA THR A 702 5.90 -12.84 8.88
C THR A 702 6.08 -12.64 10.39
N TYR A 703 5.01 -12.70 11.16
CA TYR A 703 5.11 -12.56 12.62
C TYR A 703 5.74 -13.78 13.27
N ALA A 704 5.40 -14.98 12.80
CA ALA A 704 6.03 -16.21 13.29
C ALA A 704 7.54 -16.21 13.05
N PHE A 705 8.04 -15.70 11.93
CA PHE A 705 9.46 -15.51 11.67
C PHE A 705 10.14 -14.65 12.74
N MET A 706 9.54 -13.52 13.14
CA MET A 706 10.12 -12.67 14.18
C MET A 706 10.13 -13.36 15.56
N PHE A 707 9.07 -14.07 15.90
CA PHE A 707 8.99 -14.81 17.17
C PHE A 707 9.91 -16.00 17.19
N ASP A 708 10.12 -16.69 16.07
CA ASP A 708 11.05 -17.80 15.95
C ASP A 708 12.49 -17.34 16.23
N LEU A 709 12.90 -16.22 15.63
CA LEU A 709 14.20 -15.61 15.90
C LEU A 709 14.39 -15.16 17.35
N LEU A 710 13.31 -14.97 18.11
CA LEU A 710 13.31 -14.70 19.54
C LEU A 710 13.16 -15.98 20.38
N GLU A 711 13.11 -17.17 19.77
CA GLU A 711 12.85 -18.47 20.40
C GLU A 711 11.49 -18.57 21.11
N GLN A 712 10.52 -17.75 20.69
CA GLN A 712 9.15 -17.67 21.26
C GLN A 712 8.08 -18.34 20.40
N ALA A 713 8.42 -18.84 19.22
CA ALA A 713 7.44 -19.44 18.29
C ALA A 713 6.97 -20.85 18.70
N LYS A 714 7.46 -21.38 19.80
CA LYS A 714 7.13 -22.72 20.31
C LYS A 714 6.05 -22.70 21.41
N GLU A 715 5.69 -21.51 21.90
CA GLU A 715 4.68 -21.27 22.92
C GLU A 715 3.34 -20.82 22.30
#